data_aa5722c64f19b27ae30a07fbf0645ea7
#
_entry.id   aa5722c64f19b27ae30a07fbf0645ea7
#
_cell.length_a   1.000
_cell.length_b   1.000
_cell.length_c   1.000
_cell.angle_alpha   90.00
_cell.angle_beta   90.00
_cell.angle_gamma   90.00
#
_symmetry.space_group_name_H-M   'P 1'
#
loop_
_entity.id
_entity.type
_entity.pdbx_description
1 polymer ?
#
loop_
_entity_poly.entity_id
_entity_poly.type
_entity_poly.pdbx_seq_one_letter_code
_entity_poly.pdbx_strand_id
1 'polypeptide(L)'
;MDSTGEKEVIYLDYNATTNIHEEVRKEMEPYLNIYFGNPSSSHKYGIQTKKGVLQARQQIAKMLNCSSNEIIITSGASESNNLADKGIINYYFHNNPSPEKISVITSTIEHPSVIEIFPYLKSIYKDNLEIISTPCDSEGIIDFDTFKKNMKKNTKLISIMLANNETGCVQPIKEICEYAKKINPECIVHTDASQALGKIPVDVKNLGVDLLTVAGHKIYGPKGIGALYIKNGVEKKMEKILHGASHENNMRAGTENVLEIVGLGKACDLISRDLIKRIRQFLTTRNIIYKKIQEKIPNTNYVLQGPQIDVNIDINKLTDEQLLDLVKKEKRLSNTLYISFPGIEANLILDKLSDKIACSAGAACHSEGVTMSYVLQAMKVTPQVAMGTLRISTGVLTTEKDAEDGGKYIAEVVKQLMPRNNIEEKNNLLNYIKDDEEAINNCRLTKNTHGMGCGCKISPKLLQEVLSSLPEQKCISTDKNILVDNRSFDDASVYDLTSYYKTSSELALVSTLDFFTPICDNPYDFGSISCSNALSDIYAMGAKPINALSIVAFPVTLMPNVILKEILRGAQDKADEAKCPILGGHSIDDNEPKFGLSVNGLVEKNKIWKNNSVKEGDYIIMTKKIGTGVIMTSLKKDMVNKNDQCVKEAIDTMKYLNKYHCELVLDNHINIDACTDITGFGLLGHLSECLSGENNKNLFAQINYDKIVFISEKIKELAEMGMSPGGAKSNMAYVDGKVIYDKNMSDNEKLLINDPQTSGGLLMFMKEEEKNKMVKLCLEKKLDCFEIGKILTKNDKMNSKECIQIIKN
;
A
#
# COMPACT_ATOMS: atom_id res chain seq x y z
N MET A 1 30.31 -4.75 -7.19
CA MET A 1 30.18 -5.81 -6.17
C MET A 1 30.28 -5.11 -4.82
N ASP A 2 29.32 -5.34 -3.98
CA ASP A 2 29.42 -4.85 -2.59
C ASP A 2 30.43 -5.69 -1.78
N SER A 3 30.58 -5.40 -0.48
CA SER A 3 31.51 -6.14 0.40
C SER A 3 31.14 -7.62 0.62
N THR A 4 29.96 -8.07 0.12
CA THR A 4 29.48 -9.45 0.22
C THR A 4 29.70 -10.25 -1.06
N GLY A 5 30.14 -9.60 -2.18
CA GLY A 5 30.34 -10.25 -3.49
C GLY A 5 29.07 -10.43 -4.31
N GLU A 6 27.93 -9.92 -3.86
CA GLU A 6 26.67 -9.95 -4.59
C GLU A 6 26.68 -8.93 -5.76
N LYS A 7 25.91 -9.22 -6.80
CA LYS A 7 25.78 -8.34 -7.95
C LYS A 7 24.94 -7.13 -7.56
N GLU A 8 25.52 -5.94 -7.64
CA GLU A 8 24.85 -4.68 -7.25
C GLU A 8 23.59 -4.45 -8.07
N VAL A 9 22.46 -4.14 -7.41
CA VAL A 9 21.18 -3.83 -8.04
C VAL A 9 21.26 -2.48 -8.74
N ILE A 10 20.82 -2.40 -10.00
CA ILE A 10 20.82 -1.15 -10.79
C ILE A 10 19.74 -0.22 -10.22
N TYR A 11 20.13 0.91 -9.65
CA TYR A 11 19.21 1.90 -9.10
C TYR A 11 18.68 2.85 -10.17
N LEU A 12 17.38 2.80 -10.45
CA LEU A 12 16.65 3.62 -11.44
C LEU A 12 15.44 4.35 -10.83
N ASP A 13 15.55 4.76 -9.56
CA ASP A 13 14.47 5.48 -8.84
C ASP A 13 14.93 6.83 -8.25
N TYR A 14 15.74 7.56 -9.01
CA TYR A 14 16.30 8.86 -8.58
C TYR A 14 15.25 9.98 -8.40
N ASN A 15 14.02 9.80 -8.89
CA ASN A 15 12.92 10.73 -8.59
C ASN A 15 12.34 10.50 -7.19
N ALA A 16 12.48 9.30 -6.60
CA ALA A 16 12.07 9.05 -5.22
C ALA A 16 13.06 9.68 -4.22
N THR A 17 14.34 9.40 -4.39
CA THR A 17 15.43 10.01 -3.59
C THR A 17 16.77 9.77 -4.29
N THR A 18 17.80 10.51 -3.89
CA THR A 18 19.17 10.31 -4.36
C THR A 18 20.08 9.93 -3.20
N ASN A 19 21.21 9.30 -3.50
CA ASN A 19 22.35 9.20 -2.59
C ASN A 19 22.99 10.59 -2.38
N ILE A 20 23.76 10.76 -1.32
CA ILE A 20 24.58 11.96 -1.13
C ILE A 20 25.80 11.86 -2.06
N HIS A 21 26.06 12.93 -2.84
CA HIS A 21 27.22 12.99 -3.73
C HIS A 21 28.51 12.98 -2.92
N GLU A 22 29.56 12.34 -3.41
CA GLU A 22 30.83 12.20 -2.68
C GLU A 22 31.48 13.55 -2.32
N GLU A 23 31.43 14.55 -3.21
CA GLU A 23 31.92 15.90 -2.87
C GLU A 23 31.05 16.57 -1.81
N VAL A 24 29.72 16.29 -1.76
CA VAL A 24 28.82 16.78 -0.73
C VAL A 24 29.19 16.14 0.62
N ARG A 25 29.38 14.82 0.65
CA ARG A 25 29.80 14.07 1.84
C ARG A 25 31.08 14.63 2.42
N LYS A 26 32.11 14.87 1.59
CA LYS A 26 33.39 15.45 2.00
C LYS A 26 33.24 16.86 2.55
N GLU A 27 32.39 17.69 1.97
CA GLU A 27 32.13 19.07 2.45
C GLU A 27 31.44 19.05 3.84
N MET A 28 30.53 18.08 4.06
CA MET A 28 29.82 17.92 5.33
C MET A 28 30.73 17.37 6.45
N GLU A 29 31.67 16.52 6.14
CA GLU A 29 32.46 15.75 7.13
C GLU A 29 33.07 16.59 8.24
N PRO A 30 33.68 17.79 8.03
CA PRO A 30 34.21 18.62 9.09
C PRO A 30 33.16 19.12 10.07
N TYR A 31 31.90 19.24 9.64
CA TYR A 31 30.80 19.73 10.47
C TYR A 31 30.16 18.65 11.36
N LEU A 32 30.61 17.40 11.25
CA LEU A 32 30.20 16.34 12.18
C LEU A 32 30.85 16.55 13.58
N ASN A 33 32.12 16.90 13.65
CA ASN A 33 32.85 16.96 14.91
C ASN A 33 33.74 18.19 15.09
N ILE A 34 34.27 18.79 14.00
CA ILE A 34 35.24 19.88 14.10
C ILE A 34 34.55 21.24 14.19
N TYR A 35 33.55 21.47 13.30
CA TYR A 35 32.82 22.73 13.21
C TYR A 35 31.42 22.55 13.79
N PHE A 36 31.33 22.42 15.12
CA PHE A 36 30.07 22.10 15.83
C PHE A 36 29.40 23.31 16.51
N GLY A 37 29.99 24.49 16.43
CA GLY A 37 29.53 25.70 17.15
C GLY A 37 28.15 26.15 16.69
N ASN A 38 27.36 26.77 17.60
CA ASN A 38 26.09 27.39 17.23
C ASN A 38 26.35 28.65 16.39
N PRO A 39 25.83 28.80 15.18
CA PRO A 39 26.06 29.95 14.29
C PRO A 39 25.64 31.30 14.89
N SER A 40 24.75 31.30 15.88
CA SER A 40 24.31 32.51 16.58
C SER A 40 25.34 33.03 17.64
N SER A 41 26.36 32.21 17.99
CA SER A 41 27.36 32.58 18.97
C SER A 41 28.44 33.44 18.37
N SER A 42 28.92 34.45 19.15
CA SER A 42 29.95 35.40 18.72
C SER A 42 31.39 34.89 18.88
N HIS A 43 31.61 33.75 19.55
CA HIS A 43 32.93 33.15 19.71
C HIS A 43 33.39 32.39 18.46
N LYS A 44 34.70 32.05 18.41
CA LYS A 44 35.36 31.41 17.25
C LYS A 44 34.60 30.26 16.64
N TYR A 45 34.05 29.34 17.44
CA TYR A 45 33.31 28.17 16.95
C TYR A 45 32.01 28.56 16.24
N GLY A 46 31.27 29.53 16.80
CA GLY A 46 30.03 30.03 16.16
C GLY A 46 30.32 30.83 14.88
N ILE A 47 31.35 31.64 14.85
CA ILE A 47 31.73 32.40 13.64
C ILE A 47 32.12 31.44 12.52
N GLN A 48 32.78 30.33 12.81
CA GLN A 48 33.18 29.33 11.81
C GLN A 48 31.99 28.63 11.17
N THR A 49 31.05 28.16 11.96
CA THR A 49 29.83 27.54 11.46
C THR A 49 28.95 28.53 10.70
N LYS A 50 28.85 29.78 11.17
CA LYS A 50 28.15 30.88 10.48
C LYS A 50 28.70 31.13 9.07
N LYS A 51 30.02 31.03 8.88
CA LYS A 51 30.65 31.14 7.54
C LYS A 51 30.15 30.05 6.62
N GLY A 52 30.05 28.80 7.10
CA GLY A 52 29.52 27.68 6.32
C GLY A 52 28.05 27.89 5.89
N VAL A 53 27.22 28.36 6.82
CA VAL A 53 25.80 28.69 6.52
C VAL A 53 25.70 29.79 5.47
N LEU A 54 26.47 30.86 5.59
CA LEU A 54 26.47 31.97 4.63
C LEU A 54 26.96 31.53 3.25
N GLN A 55 28.01 30.70 3.19
CA GLN A 55 28.53 30.14 1.93
C GLN A 55 27.47 29.28 1.27
N ALA A 56 26.82 28.38 2.02
CA ALA A 56 25.76 27.54 1.49
C ALA A 56 24.59 28.35 0.91
N ARG A 57 24.15 29.43 1.59
CA ARG A 57 23.14 30.35 1.07
C ARG A 57 23.55 31.01 -0.24
N GLN A 58 24.82 31.43 -0.35
CA GLN A 58 25.33 32.00 -1.59
C GLN A 58 25.32 30.98 -2.74
N GLN A 59 25.66 29.72 -2.45
CA GLN A 59 25.66 28.64 -3.44
C GLN A 59 24.23 28.32 -3.93
N ILE A 60 23.26 28.26 -3.01
CA ILE A 60 21.83 28.08 -3.36
C ILE A 60 21.34 29.26 -4.19
N ALA A 61 21.63 30.49 -3.76
CA ALA A 61 21.22 31.70 -4.46
C ALA A 61 21.81 31.79 -5.86
N LYS A 62 23.10 31.41 -6.01
CA LYS A 62 23.78 31.35 -7.31
C LYS A 62 23.09 30.37 -8.26
N MET A 63 22.72 29.18 -7.78
CA MET A 63 22.02 28.17 -8.58
C MET A 63 20.66 28.68 -9.09
N LEU A 64 19.94 29.47 -8.28
CA LEU A 64 18.61 30.01 -8.62
C LEU A 64 18.64 31.38 -9.31
N ASN A 65 19.81 31.99 -9.46
CA ASN A 65 20.03 33.36 -9.98
C ASN A 65 19.30 34.44 -9.14
N CYS A 66 19.42 34.36 -7.81
CA CYS A 66 18.83 35.32 -6.87
C CYS A 66 19.83 35.83 -5.84
N SER A 67 19.39 36.64 -4.89
CA SER A 67 20.21 37.12 -3.78
C SER A 67 20.15 36.16 -2.60
N SER A 68 21.24 36.07 -1.81
CA SER A 68 21.32 35.13 -0.68
C SER A 68 20.32 35.43 0.44
N ASN A 69 19.86 36.68 0.57
CA ASN A 69 18.83 37.09 1.54
C ASN A 69 17.42 36.66 1.13
N GLU A 70 17.22 36.20 -0.11
CA GLU A 70 15.96 35.65 -0.61
C GLU A 70 15.83 34.15 -0.34
N ILE A 71 16.82 33.54 0.32
CA ILE A 71 16.81 32.10 0.63
C ILE A 71 16.46 31.89 2.10
N ILE A 72 15.43 31.10 2.37
CA ILE A 72 15.06 30.63 3.72
C ILE A 72 15.31 29.13 3.77
N ILE A 73 16.08 28.68 4.74
CA ILE A 73 16.37 27.25 4.94
C ILE A 73 15.21 26.60 5.69
N THR A 74 14.86 25.40 5.24
CA THR A 74 13.76 24.59 5.79
C THR A 74 14.23 23.14 6.00
N SER A 75 13.42 22.30 6.61
CA SER A 75 13.72 20.87 6.78
C SER A 75 13.46 20.02 5.52
N GLY A 76 12.94 20.61 4.45
CA GLY A 76 12.64 19.92 3.20
C GLY A 76 11.54 20.60 2.40
N ALA A 77 11.22 20.03 1.23
CA ALA A 77 10.21 20.60 0.35
C ALA A 77 8.81 20.71 0.99
N SER A 78 8.42 19.74 1.83
CA SER A 78 7.12 19.77 2.50
C SER A 78 6.97 20.95 3.44
N GLU A 79 8.03 21.30 4.21
CA GLU A 79 8.03 22.52 5.03
C GLU A 79 8.02 23.76 4.14
N SER A 80 8.80 23.78 3.06
CA SER A 80 8.84 24.91 2.12
C SER A 80 7.48 25.18 1.48
N ASN A 81 6.80 24.14 0.99
CA ASN A 81 5.46 24.25 0.40
C ASN A 81 4.44 24.75 1.44
N ASN A 82 4.49 24.22 2.66
CA ASN A 82 3.61 24.69 3.74
C ASN A 82 3.89 26.14 4.12
N LEU A 83 5.14 26.55 4.21
CA LEU A 83 5.51 27.93 4.52
C LEU A 83 5.04 28.88 3.40
N ALA A 84 5.24 28.50 2.13
CA ALA A 84 4.80 29.27 0.97
C ALA A 84 3.27 29.45 0.98
N ASP A 85 2.53 28.36 0.95
CA ASP A 85 1.09 28.41 0.70
C ASP A 85 0.31 28.86 1.94
N LYS A 86 0.61 28.28 3.11
CA LYS A 86 -0.04 28.71 4.37
C LYS A 86 0.39 30.12 4.77
N GLY A 87 1.66 30.48 4.58
CA GLY A 87 2.20 31.77 4.97
C GLY A 87 1.49 32.93 4.26
N ILE A 88 1.26 32.81 2.95
CA ILE A 88 0.54 33.81 2.14
C ILE A 88 -0.94 33.88 2.55
N ILE A 89 -1.63 32.75 2.64
CA ILE A 89 -3.07 32.73 2.90
C ILE A 89 -3.39 33.18 4.34
N ASN A 90 -2.62 32.71 5.32
CA ASN A 90 -2.80 33.13 6.72
C ASN A 90 -2.53 34.64 6.88
N TYR A 91 -1.46 35.15 6.25
CA TYR A 91 -1.18 36.58 6.28
C TYR A 91 -2.35 37.39 5.73
N TYR A 92 -2.94 36.96 4.60
CA TYR A 92 -4.09 37.66 4.02
C TYR A 92 -5.27 37.74 5.00
N PHE A 93 -5.64 36.62 5.60
CA PHE A 93 -6.80 36.58 6.49
C PHE A 93 -6.56 37.19 7.86
N HIS A 94 -5.38 37.09 8.43
CA HIS A 94 -5.09 37.66 9.76
C HIS A 94 -4.86 39.17 9.71
N ASN A 95 -4.37 39.71 8.60
CA ASN A 95 -4.09 41.15 8.49
C ASN A 95 -5.25 41.96 7.85
N ASN A 96 -6.38 41.34 7.52
CA ASN A 96 -7.57 42.02 7.01
C ASN A 96 -8.74 41.82 7.98
N PRO A 97 -9.20 42.80 8.71
CA PRO A 97 -10.28 42.65 9.69
C PRO A 97 -11.63 42.18 9.09
N SER A 98 -11.85 42.47 7.82
CA SER A 98 -13.04 42.02 7.04
C SER A 98 -12.54 41.48 5.70
N PRO A 99 -11.94 40.29 5.65
CA PRO A 99 -11.34 39.78 4.44
C PRO A 99 -12.42 39.46 3.39
N GLU A 100 -12.24 40.03 2.19
CA GLU A 100 -13.02 39.64 1.04
C GLU A 100 -12.72 38.19 0.65
N LYS A 101 -13.67 37.55 -0.03
CA LYS A 101 -13.46 36.21 -0.61
C LYS A 101 -12.31 36.25 -1.60
N ILE A 102 -11.34 35.35 -1.42
CA ILE A 102 -10.20 35.16 -2.32
C ILE A 102 -10.23 33.81 -3.00
N SER A 103 -9.52 33.72 -4.12
CA SER A 103 -9.25 32.43 -4.77
C SER A 103 -7.77 32.08 -4.75
N VAL A 104 -7.51 30.79 -4.73
CA VAL A 104 -6.21 30.15 -4.93
C VAL A 104 -6.31 29.21 -6.12
N ILE A 105 -5.33 29.22 -6.99
CA ILE A 105 -5.23 28.29 -8.12
C ILE A 105 -4.09 27.32 -7.89
N THR A 106 -4.38 26.03 -8.04
CA THR A 106 -3.39 24.94 -8.01
C THR A 106 -3.64 23.99 -9.18
N SER A 107 -2.86 22.93 -9.33
CA SER A 107 -3.10 21.90 -10.34
C SER A 107 -3.63 20.59 -9.75
N THR A 108 -4.23 19.76 -10.60
CA THR A 108 -4.70 18.40 -10.21
C THR A 108 -3.58 17.39 -10.06
N ILE A 109 -2.32 17.75 -10.36
CA ILE A 109 -1.16 16.85 -10.41
C ILE A 109 -0.06 17.23 -9.42
N GLU A 110 -0.36 18.10 -8.44
CA GLU A 110 0.59 18.53 -7.43
C GLU A 110 1.02 17.36 -6.51
N HIS A 111 2.19 17.49 -5.89
CA HIS A 111 2.61 16.57 -4.85
C HIS A 111 1.69 16.68 -3.61
N PRO A 112 1.45 15.60 -2.84
CA PRO A 112 0.61 15.64 -1.63
C PRO A 112 0.97 16.76 -0.64
N SER A 113 2.27 17.15 -0.55
CA SER A 113 2.70 18.27 0.29
C SER A 113 2.15 19.65 -0.14
N VAL A 114 1.49 19.74 -1.30
CA VAL A 114 0.72 20.92 -1.77
C VAL A 114 -0.76 20.62 -1.74
N ILE A 115 -1.20 19.48 -2.29
CA ILE A 115 -2.62 19.10 -2.39
C ILE A 115 -3.32 19.16 -1.02
N GLU A 116 -2.68 18.59 0.02
CA GLU A 116 -3.26 18.47 1.35
C GLU A 116 -3.34 19.82 2.12
N ILE A 117 -2.60 20.83 1.67
CA ILE A 117 -2.63 22.16 2.31
C ILE A 117 -3.99 22.84 2.09
N PHE A 118 -4.54 22.75 0.90
CA PHE A 118 -5.72 23.55 0.51
C PHE A 118 -7.01 23.06 1.16
N PRO A 119 -7.33 21.75 1.28
CA PRO A 119 -8.46 21.30 2.07
C PRO A 119 -8.37 21.73 3.54
N TYR A 120 -7.17 21.66 4.13
CA TYR A 120 -6.92 22.14 5.49
C TYR A 120 -7.23 23.65 5.60
N LEU A 121 -6.70 24.50 4.72
CA LEU A 121 -6.99 25.94 4.73
C LEU A 121 -8.48 26.22 4.46
N LYS A 122 -9.13 25.46 3.60
CA LYS A 122 -10.57 25.53 3.34
C LYS A 122 -11.39 25.23 4.60
N SER A 123 -10.97 24.27 5.42
CA SER A 123 -11.66 23.97 6.69
C SER A 123 -11.61 25.14 7.68
N ILE A 124 -10.54 25.94 7.66
CA ILE A 124 -10.36 27.12 8.51
C ILE A 124 -11.15 28.31 7.98
N TYR A 125 -10.92 28.69 6.71
CA TYR A 125 -11.43 29.94 6.12
C TYR A 125 -12.77 29.77 5.40
N LYS A 126 -13.29 28.56 5.31
CA LYS A 126 -14.62 28.20 4.81
C LYS A 126 -14.96 28.89 3.46
N ASP A 127 -16.06 29.60 3.38
CA ASP A 127 -16.56 30.21 2.16
C ASP A 127 -15.75 31.44 1.68
N ASN A 128 -14.88 31.97 2.53
CA ASN A 128 -14.00 33.09 2.18
C ASN A 128 -12.79 32.64 1.34
N LEU A 129 -12.48 31.33 1.29
CA LEU A 129 -11.40 30.79 0.47
C LEU A 129 -11.98 29.90 -0.62
N GLU A 130 -11.79 30.26 -1.89
CA GLU A 130 -12.12 29.45 -3.05
C GLU A 130 -10.85 28.76 -3.55
N ILE A 131 -10.88 27.43 -3.67
CA ILE A 131 -9.77 26.63 -4.20
C ILE A 131 -10.15 26.17 -5.59
N ILE A 132 -9.30 26.47 -6.56
CA ILE A 132 -9.50 26.15 -7.97
C ILE A 132 -8.38 25.24 -8.42
N SER A 133 -8.71 23.95 -8.63
CA SER A 133 -7.75 22.98 -9.19
C SER A 133 -7.86 23.00 -10.71
N THR A 134 -6.77 23.39 -11.37
CA THR A 134 -6.69 23.41 -12.83
C THR A 134 -6.34 22.01 -13.35
N PRO A 135 -7.11 21.46 -14.32
CA PRO A 135 -6.83 20.16 -14.90
C PRO A 135 -5.57 20.20 -15.76
N CYS A 136 -5.05 19.01 -16.09
CA CYS A 136 -4.01 18.82 -17.09
C CYS A 136 -4.57 18.13 -18.34
N ASP A 137 -3.79 18.17 -19.42
CA ASP A 137 -4.03 17.43 -20.65
C ASP A 137 -3.54 15.95 -20.53
N SER A 138 -3.61 15.20 -21.62
CA SER A 138 -3.15 13.81 -21.69
C SER A 138 -1.63 13.65 -21.56
N GLU A 139 -0.85 14.72 -21.71
CA GLU A 139 0.60 14.74 -21.49
C GLU A 139 0.96 15.17 -20.05
N GLY A 140 -0.02 15.48 -19.22
CA GLY A 140 0.17 15.97 -17.85
C GLY A 140 0.61 17.44 -17.78
N ILE A 141 0.43 18.20 -18.85
CA ILE A 141 0.68 19.65 -18.89
C ILE A 141 -0.62 20.36 -18.52
N ILE A 142 -0.54 21.39 -17.68
CA ILE A 142 -1.69 22.14 -17.24
C ILE A 142 -2.49 22.72 -18.42
N ASP A 143 -3.81 22.60 -18.37
CA ASP A 143 -4.71 23.23 -19.35
C ASP A 143 -4.69 24.75 -19.16
N PHE A 144 -3.86 25.38 -19.98
CA PHE A 144 -3.61 26.82 -19.89
C PHE A 144 -4.83 27.68 -20.22
N ASP A 145 -5.75 27.19 -21.06
CA ASP A 145 -6.97 27.91 -21.38
C ASP A 145 -7.96 27.84 -20.22
N THR A 146 -8.08 26.71 -19.55
CA THR A 146 -8.83 26.60 -18.31
C THR A 146 -8.21 27.44 -17.19
N PHE A 147 -6.86 27.46 -17.08
CA PHE A 147 -6.17 28.35 -16.14
C PHE A 147 -6.53 29.80 -16.38
N LYS A 148 -6.48 30.31 -17.64
CA LYS A 148 -6.85 31.70 -17.99
C LYS A 148 -8.28 32.03 -17.61
N LYS A 149 -9.23 31.12 -17.86
CA LYS A 149 -10.66 31.31 -17.49
C LYS A 149 -10.87 31.44 -15.99
N ASN A 150 -10.06 30.69 -15.23
CA ASN A 150 -10.16 30.65 -13.77
C ASN A 150 -9.41 31.74 -13.05
N MET A 151 -8.47 32.41 -13.72
CA MET A 151 -7.71 33.54 -13.15
C MET A 151 -8.60 34.77 -12.95
N LYS A 152 -8.69 35.26 -11.71
CA LYS A 152 -9.53 36.40 -11.29
C LYS A 152 -8.68 37.48 -10.63
N LYS A 153 -9.25 38.71 -10.53
CA LYS A 153 -8.60 39.80 -9.80
C LYS A 153 -8.44 39.52 -8.30
N ASN A 154 -9.29 38.68 -7.71
CA ASN A 154 -9.20 38.28 -6.31
C ASN A 154 -8.34 36.98 -6.09
N THR A 155 -7.68 36.47 -7.12
CA THR A 155 -6.71 35.37 -6.97
C THR A 155 -5.47 35.90 -6.25
N LYS A 156 -5.16 35.34 -5.05
CA LYS A 156 -4.04 35.83 -4.22
C LYS A 156 -2.82 34.93 -4.33
N LEU A 157 -3.03 33.65 -4.60
CA LEU A 157 -1.95 32.66 -4.71
C LEU A 157 -2.18 31.73 -5.90
N ILE A 158 -1.11 31.45 -6.62
CA ILE A 158 -1.03 30.35 -7.59
C ILE A 158 0.09 29.45 -7.07
N SER A 159 -0.19 28.15 -6.89
CA SER A 159 0.79 27.16 -6.43
C SER A 159 0.75 25.98 -7.41
N ILE A 160 1.76 25.92 -8.30
CA ILE A 160 1.85 24.94 -9.38
C ILE A 160 3.29 24.46 -9.50
N MET A 161 3.51 23.13 -9.47
CA MET A 161 4.84 22.54 -9.57
C MET A 161 5.51 22.88 -10.91
N LEU A 162 6.84 23.01 -10.90
CA LEU A 162 7.60 23.25 -12.13
C LEU A 162 7.71 21.98 -12.96
N ALA A 163 7.86 20.81 -12.33
CA ALA A 163 7.89 19.53 -13.03
C ALA A 163 7.28 18.41 -12.17
N ASN A 164 6.51 17.53 -12.81
CA ASN A 164 5.83 16.44 -12.11
C ASN A 164 6.80 15.30 -11.78
N ASN A 165 6.66 14.73 -10.58
CA ASN A 165 7.53 13.69 -10.03
C ASN A 165 7.30 12.29 -10.64
N GLU A 166 6.19 12.08 -11.34
CA GLU A 166 5.85 10.80 -11.99
C GLU A 166 6.13 10.86 -13.49
N THR A 167 5.40 11.70 -14.22
CA THR A 167 5.51 11.82 -15.68
C THR A 167 6.80 12.52 -16.12
N GLY A 168 7.36 13.36 -15.26
CA GLY A 168 8.44 14.25 -15.60
C GLY A 168 8.03 15.45 -16.45
N CYS A 169 6.74 15.66 -16.76
CA CYS A 169 6.29 16.78 -17.57
C CYS A 169 6.62 18.14 -16.90
N VAL A 170 7.07 19.10 -17.71
CA VAL A 170 7.48 20.44 -17.29
C VAL A 170 6.35 21.42 -17.56
N GLN A 171 5.93 22.18 -16.54
CA GLN A 171 4.81 23.10 -16.61
C GLN A 171 5.23 24.46 -17.16
N PRO A 172 4.33 25.20 -17.85
CA PRO A 172 4.58 26.52 -18.44
C PRO A 172 4.54 27.64 -17.38
N ILE A 173 5.42 27.55 -16.35
CA ILE A 173 5.39 28.46 -15.20
C ILE A 173 5.64 29.91 -15.60
N LYS A 174 6.51 30.15 -16.57
CA LYS A 174 6.77 31.52 -17.07
C LYS A 174 5.51 32.17 -17.63
N GLU A 175 4.82 31.46 -18.50
CA GLU A 175 3.58 31.92 -19.13
C GLU A 175 2.47 32.11 -18.09
N ILE A 176 2.41 31.26 -17.08
CA ILE A 176 1.50 31.39 -15.93
C ILE A 176 1.80 32.67 -15.16
N CYS A 177 3.07 32.92 -14.83
CA CYS A 177 3.49 34.16 -14.14
C CYS A 177 3.13 35.43 -14.93
N GLU A 178 3.49 35.45 -16.21
CA GLU A 178 3.21 36.59 -17.08
C GLU A 178 1.71 36.90 -17.15
N TYR A 179 0.89 35.86 -17.35
CA TYR A 179 -0.56 36.03 -17.40
C TYR A 179 -1.16 36.45 -16.06
N ALA A 180 -0.73 35.78 -14.97
CA ALA A 180 -1.21 36.10 -13.62
C ALA A 180 -0.93 37.53 -13.23
N LYS A 181 0.29 38.04 -13.46
CA LYS A 181 0.68 39.43 -13.14
C LYS A 181 -0.03 40.46 -14.03
N LYS A 182 -0.44 40.10 -15.24
CA LYS A 182 -1.26 40.95 -16.11
C LYS A 182 -2.68 41.13 -15.55
N ILE A 183 -3.28 40.11 -14.98
CA ILE A 183 -4.64 40.13 -14.42
C ILE A 183 -4.65 40.70 -13.00
N ASN A 184 -3.73 40.26 -12.16
CA ASN A 184 -3.54 40.75 -10.80
C ASN A 184 -2.04 40.86 -10.48
N PRO A 185 -1.43 42.07 -10.52
CA PRO A 185 -0.01 42.28 -10.19
C PRO A 185 0.38 41.86 -8.77
N GLU A 186 -0.59 41.83 -7.84
CA GLU A 186 -0.40 41.47 -6.44
C GLU A 186 -0.51 39.96 -6.18
N CYS A 187 -0.93 39.17 -7.17
CA CYS A 187 -1.01 37.71 -7.05
C CYS A 187 0.38 37.10 -6.84
N ILE A 188 0.55 36.31 -5.82
CA ILE A 188 1.80 35.58 -5.54
C ILE A 188 1.82 34.26 -6.34
N VAL A 189 2.96 33.98 -6.97
CA VAL A 189 3.15 32.74 -7.72
C VAL A 189 4.23 31.90 -7.04
N HIS A 190 3.82 30.75 -6.54
CA HIS A 190 4.67 29.70 -5.95
C HIS A 190 4.86 28.56 -6.95
N THR A 191 6.05 28.00 -7.01
CA THR A 191 6.33 26.77 -7.74
C THR A 191 7.17 25.78 -6.94
N ASP A 192 6.73 24.53 -6.89
CA ASP A 192 7.56 23.42 -6.36
C ASP A 192 8.55 22.98 -7.44
N ALA A 193 9.83 23.32 -7.28
CA ALA A 193 10.90 22.93 -8.20
C ALA A 193 11.68 21.68 -7.75
N SER A 194 11.19 20.95 -6.77
CA SER A 194 11.90 19.78 -6.18
C SER A 194 12.37 18.77 -7.23
N GLN A 195 11.62 18.56 -8.28
CA GLN A 195 11.99 17.61 -9.34
C GLN A 195 12.78 18.26 -10.49
N ALA A 196 12.65 19.57 -10.68
CA ALA A 196 13.26 20.26 -11.79
C ALA A 196 14.75 20.55 -11.59
N LEU A 197 15.15 20.92 -10.36
CA LEU A 197 16.50 21.30 -10.03
C LEU A 197 17.52 20.20 -10.35
N GLY A 198 18.60 20.59 -11.04
CA GLY A 198 19.67 19.70 -11.45
C GLY A 198 19.33 18.75 -12.61
N LYS A 199 18.14 18.87 -13.21
CA LYS A 199 17.68 18.07 -14.36
C LYS A 199 17.32 18.93 -15.57
N ILE A 200 16.90 20.18 -15.33
CA ILE A 200 16.64 21.22 -16.32
C ILE A 200 17.15 22.55 -15.78
N PRO A 201 17.39 23.59 -16.64
CA PRO A 201 17.72 24.92 -16.16
C PRO A 201 16.57 25.56 -15.36
N VAL A 202 16.89 26.10 -14.17
CA VAL A 202 15.92 26.80 -13.32
C VAL A 202 16.52 28.17 -12.92
N ASP A 203 15.82 29.24 -13.31
CA ASP A 203 16.21 30.62 -13.04
C ASP A 203 14.95 31.38 -12.60
N VAL A 204 14.91 31.83 -11.34
CA VAL A 204 13.73 32.47 -10.76
C VAL A 204 13.36 33.80 -11.43
N LYS A 205 14.35 34.53 -11.98
CA LYS A 205 14.11 35.78 -12.72
C LYS A 205 13.47 35.51 -14.07
N ASN A 206 13.93 34.46 -14.75
CA ASN A 206 13.37 34.08 -16.04
C ASN A 206 11.97 33.46 -15.90
N LEU A 207 11.73 32.67 -14.85
CA LEU A 207 10.41 32.11 -14.53
C LEU A 207 9.42 33.20 -14.06
N GLY A 208 9.89 34.25 -13.39
CA GLY A 208 9.07 35.33 -12.87
C GLY A 208 8.30 34.96 -11.58
N VAL A 209 8.65 33.86 -10.94
CA VAL A 209 8.01 33.37 -9.69
C VAL A 209 8.37 34.25 -8.49
N ASP A 210 7.47 34.29 -7.52
CA ASP A 210 7.67 35.00 -6.25
C ASP A 210 8.19 34.06 -5.16
N LEU A 211 7.86 32.76 -5.22
CA LEU A 211 8.27 31.71 -4.28
C LEU A 211 8.68 30.47 -5.08
N LEU A 212 9.77 29.77 -4.60
CA LEU A 212 10.22 28.52 -5.21
C LEU A 212 10.76 27.55 -4.16
N THR A 213 10.27 26.33 -4.17
CA THR A 213 10.65 25.25 -3.26
C THR A 213 11.83 24.43 -3.78
N VAL A 214 12.80 24.14 -2.88
CA VAL A 214 14.00 23.33 -3.11
C VAL A 214 14.02 22.14 -2.16
N ALA A 215 14.26 20.93 -2.70
CA ALA A 215 14.42 19.68 -1.94
C ALA A 215 15.86 19.16 -2.02
N GLY A 216 16.58 19.08 -0.91
CA GLY A 216 17.99 18.65 -0.88
C GLY A 216 18.19 17.22 -1.37
N HIS A 217 17.36 16.28 -0.92
CA HIS A 217 17.52 14.87 -1.26
C HIS A 217 17.15 14.48 -2.71
N LYS A 218 16.67 15.42 -3.50
CA LYS A 218 16.38 15.20 -4.94
C LYS A 218 17.55 15.64 -5.82
N ILE A 219 18.54 16.30 -5.25
CA ILE A 219 19.68 16.90 -5.96
C ILE A 219 21.04 16.41 -5.45
N TYR A 220 21.09 15.23 -4.86
CA TYR A 220 22.28 14.60 -4.27
C TYR A 220 22.81 15.31 -3.01
N GLY A 221 21.96 16.11 -2.37
CA GLY A 221 22.14 16.64 -1.04
C GLY A 221 21.58 15.70 0.03
N PRO A 222 21.77 16.02 1.31
CA PRO A 222 21.25 15.22 2.41
C PRO A 222 19.71 15.26 2.50
N LYS A 223 19.14 14.25 3.18
CA LYS A 223 17.74 14.24 3.59
C LYS A 223 17.57 15.17 4.79
N GLY A 224 16.34 15.65 5.03
CA GLY A 224 16.06 16.51 6.19
C GLY A 224 16.41 17.98 5.98
N ILE A 225 16.72 18.40 4.77
CA ILE A 225 17.03 19.80 4.41
C ILE A 225 16.37 20.21 3.10
N GLY A 226 15.97 21.48 3.04
CA GLY A 226 15.45 22.14 1.85
C GLY A 226 15.62 23.65 1.96
N ALA A 227 15.08 24.37 1.01
CA ALA A 227 15.03 25.83 1.02
C ALA A 227 13.79 26.35 0.33
N LEU A 228 13.34 27.54 0.73
CA LEU A 228 12.34 28.33 0.04
C LEU A 228 12.99 29.62 -0.45
N TYR A 229 12.96 29.83 -1.77
CA TYR A 229 13.23 31.15 -2.33
C TYR A 229 12.00 32.03 -2.08
N ILE A 230 12.23 33.22 -1.54
CA ILE A 230 11.22 34.28 -1.31
C ILE A 230 11.73 35.54 -1.95
N LYS A 231 11.07 36.00 -3.00
CA LYS A 231 11.40 37.25 -3.68
C LYS A 231 11.34 38.42 -2.72
N ASN A 232 12.34 39.31 -2.75
CA ASN A 232 12.40 40.48 -1.90
C ASN A 232 11.08 41.27 -1.90
N GLY A 233 10.55 41.54 -0.70
CA GLY A 233 9.28 42.24 -0.46
C GLY A 233 8.09 41.30 -0.26
N VAL A 234 8.17 40.05 -0.72
CA VAL A 234 7.09 39.04 -0.52
C VAL A 234 7.07 38.55 0.92
N GLU A 235 8.20 38.48 1.59
CA GLU A 235 8.32 38.13 3.02
C GLU A 235 7.43 39.00 3.93
N LYS A 236 7.13 40.24 3.53
CA LYS A 236 6.24 41.15 4.24
C LYS A 236 4.76 40.76 4.11
N LYS A 237 4.42 39.87 3.16
CA LYS A 237 3.07 39.39 2.88
C LYS A 237 2.93 37.92 3.27
N MET A 238 3.79 37.41 4.16
CA MET A 238 3.80 36.03 4.62
C MET A 238 3.82 35.94 6.14
N GLU A 239 3.18 34.91 6.67
CA GLU A 239 3.31 34.51 8.06
C GLU A 239 4.21 33.30 8.20
N LYS A 240 5.00 33.29 9.25
CA LYS A 240 5.78 32.10 9.61
C LYS A 240 4.90 31.00 10.16
N ILE A 241 5.24 29.76 9.87
CA ILE A 241 4.52 28.59 10.38
C ILE A 241 5.20 27.98 11.62
N LEU A 242 6.51 28.21 11.78
CA LEU A 242 7.27 27.78 12.95
C LEU A 242 7.65 28.99 13.80
N HIS A 243 7.17 28.99 15.04
CA HIS A 243 7.38 30.08 16.00
C HIS A 243 8.51 29.77 16.98
N GLY A 244 9.32 30.78 17.32
CA GLY A 244 10.48 30.68 18.22
C GLY A 244 11.43 31.87 18.02
N ALA A 245 12.74 31.62 18.21
CA ALA A 245 13.79 32.63 17.98
C ALA A 245 13.81 33.08 16.51
N SER A 246 14.28 34.32 16.28
CA SER A 246 14.24 35.01 14.99
C SER A 246 15.29 34.53 13.97
N HIS A 247 15.44 33.20 13.80
CA HIS A 247 16.28 32.65 12.74
C HIS A 247 15.64 32.85 11.35
N GLU A 248 16.43 32.65 10.31
CA GLU A 248 15.98 32.74 8.93
C GLU A 248 15.21 34.04 8.64
N ASN A 249 15.77 35.17 8.99
CA ASN A 249 15.11 36.48 8.85
C ASN A 249 13.72 36.55 9.53
N ASN A 250 13.56 35.84 10.65
CA ASN A 250 12.29 35.68 11.38
C ASN A 250 11.19 34.91 10.64
N MET A 251 11.53 34.19 9.57
CA MET A 251 10.58 33.39 8.78
C MET A 251 10.51 31.94 9.26
N ARG A 252 11.57 31.44 9.90
CA ARG A 252 11.61 30.03 10.36
C ARG A 252 12.47 29.94 11.64
N ALA A 253 11.86 29.57 12.74
CA ALA A 253 12.57 29.41 14.02
C ALA A 253 13.31 28.04 14.12
N GLY A 254 14.33 28.00 14.96
CA GLY A 254 15.12 26.79 15.25
C GLY A 254 16.59 26.96 14.93
N THR A 255 17.46 26.40 15.78
CA THR A 255 18.92 26.42 15.53
C THR A 255 19.23 25.85 14.16
N GLU A 256 20.08 26.50 13.41
CA GLU A 256 20.44 26.12 12.05
C GLU A 256 21.13 24.75 12.04
N ASN A 257 20.63 23.85 11.21
CA ASN A 257 21.23 22.53 10.98
C ASN A 257 22.44 22.66 10.06
N VAL A 258 23.58 23.13 10.62
CA VAL A 258 24.75 23.53 9.85
C VAL A 258 25.26 22.43 8.93
N LEU A 259 25.29 21.17 9.42
CA LEU A 259 25.75 20.02 8.69
C LEU A 259 24.97 19.84 7.36
N GLU A 260 23.65 19.82 7.46
CA GLU A 260 22.78 19.60 6.31
C GLU A 260 22.72 20.84 5.38
N ILE A 261 22.79 22.04 5.97
CA ILE A 261 22.83 23.31 5.20
C ILE A 261 24.04 23.34 4.29
N VAL A 262 25.22 22.99 4.80
CA VAL A 262 26.48 22.95 4.04
C VAL A 262 26.38 21.89 2.94
N GLY A 263 25.79 20.73 3.24
CA GLY A 263 25.52 19.69 2.26
C GLY A 263 24.61 20.15 1.13
N LEU A 264 23.53 20.86 1.46
CA LEU A 264 22.60 21.44 0.47
C LEU A 264 23.31 22.49 -0.39
N GLY A 265 24.08 23.40 0.23
CA GLY A 265 24.85 24.40 -0.49
C GLY A 265 25.82 23.78 -1.50
N LYS A 266 26.58 22.77 -1.08
CA LYS A 266 27.52 22.07 -1.98
C LYS A 266 26.79 21.33 -3.10
N ALA A 267 25.63 20.71 -2.84
CA ALA A 267 24.81 20.09 -3.88
C ALA A 267 24.36 21.09 -4.95
N CYS A 268 23.96 22.31 -4.52
CA CYS A 268 23.58 23.39 -5.42
C CYS A 268 24.79 23.95 -6.22
N ASP A 269 25.96 24.02 -5.60
CA ASP A 269 27.22 24.41 -6.27
C ASP A 269 27.56 23.43 -7.39
N LEU A 270 27.45 22.12 -7.13
CA LEU A 270 27.65 21.06 -8.13
C LEU A 270 26.67 21.15 -9.30
N ILE A 271 25.40 21.51 -9.05
CA ILE A 271 24.45 21.76 -10.13
C ILE A 271 24.91 22.95 -10.97
N SER A 272 25.27 24.06 -10.35
CA SER A 272 25.73 25.24 -11.07
C SER A 272 26.96 24.98 -11.94
N ARG A 273 27.85 24.07 -11.50
CA ARG A 273 29.05 23.66 -12.23
C ARG A 273 28.75 22.67 -13.37
N ASP A 274 27.90 21.66 -13.12
CA ASP A 274 27.84 20.45 -13.92
C ASP A 274 26.49 20.24 -14.64
N LEU A 275 25.55 21.20 -14.63
CA LEU A 275 24.19 21.03 -15.12
C LEU A 275 24.11 20.46 -16.54
N ILE A 276 24.87 21.02 -17.46
CA ILE A 276 24.88 20.59 -18.89
C ILE A 276 25.37 19.16 -19.03
N LYS A 277 26.46 18.82 -18.30
CA LYS A 277 26.98 17.43 -18.26
C LYS A 277 25.94 16.45 -17.72
N ARG A 278 25.25 16.84 -16.64
CA ARG A 278 24.18 16.02 -16.04
C ARG A 278 23.04 15.81 -17.03
N ILE A 279 22.54 16.86 -17.66
CA ILE A 279 21.46 16.81 -18.66
C ILE A 279 21.87 15.86 -19.80
N ARG A 280 23.07 15.97 -20.33
CA ARG A 280 23.59 15.10 -21.40
C ARG A 280 23.56 13.63 -20.95
N GLN A 281 24.12 13.32 -19.81
CA GLN A 281 24.13 11.97 -19.24
C GLN A 281 22.72 11.42 -19.01
N PHE A 282 21.82 12.22 -18.43
CA PHE A 282 20.44 11.80 -18.15
C PHE A 282 19.66 11.50 -19.44
N LEU A 283 19.74 12.36 -20.44
CA LEU A 283 19.11 12.12 -21.74
C LEU A 283 19.67 10.86 -22.39
N THR A 284 21.00 10.68 -22.39
CA THR A 284 21.66 9.50 -22.95
C THR A 284 21.18 8.22 -22.27
N THR A 285 21.25 8.15 -20.93
CA THR A 285 20.88 6.93 -20.19
C THR A 285 19.38 6.64 -20.26
N ARG A 286 18.52 7.66 -20.16
CA ARG A 286 17.06 7.53 -20.32
C ARG A 286 16.72 6.98 -21.73
N ASN A 287 17.31 7.55 -22.76
CA ASN A 287 17.03 7.19 -24.15
C ASN A 287 17.55 5.77 -24.47
N ILE A 288 18.67 5.35 -23.89
CA ILE A 288 19.18 3.97 -24.02
C ILE A 288 18.15 2.98 -23.42
N ILE A 289 17.66 3.23 -22.20
CA ILE A 289 16.63 2.37 -21.55
C ILE A 289 15.40 2.28 -22.47
N TYR A 290 14.87 3.42 -22.90
CA TYR A 290 13.65 3.45 -23.72
C TYR A 290 13.85 2.73 -25.06
N LYS A 291 14.98 2.95 -25.72
CA LYS A 291 15.33 2.25 -26.98
C LYS A 291 15.42 0.74 -26.79
N LYS A 292 16.02 0.26 -25.68
CA LYS A 292 16.12 -1.18 -25.39
C LYS A 292 14.74 -1.82 -25.16
N ILE A 293 13.80 -1.07 -24.55
CA ILE A 293 12.41 -1.51 -24.42
C ILE A 293 11.76 -1.59 -25.81
N GLN A 294 11.91 -0.56 -26.66
CA GLN A 294 11.34 -0.51 -28.00
C GLN A 294 11.88 -1.61 -28.94
N GLU A 295 13.16 -1.99 -28.78
CA GLU A 295 13.80 -3.06 -29.58
C GLU A 295 13.15 -4.44 -29.33
N LYS A 296 12.59 -4.69 -28.13
CA LYS A 296 12.10 -6.00 -27.70
C LYS A 296 10.58 -6.09 -27.56
N ILE A 297 9.91 -4.97 -27.32
CA ILE A 297 8.47 -4.89 -27.07
C ILE A 297 7.78 -4.19 -28.23
N PRO A 298 6.76 -4.80 -28.87
CA PRO A 298 5.97 -4.16 -29.93
C PRO A 298 5.35 -2.84 -29.44
N ASN A 299 5.29 -1.85 -30.33
CA ASN A 299 4.74 -0.52 -30.02
C ASN A 299 3.24 -0.53 -29.60
N THR A 300 2.51 -1.60 -29.89
CA THR A 300 1.14 -1.82 -29.45
C THR A 300 1.03 -2.25 -27.96
N ASN A 301 2.15 -2.67 -27.35
CA ASN A 301 2.17 -3.28 -26.03
C ASN A 301 2.81 -2.38 -24.95
N TYR A 302 3.10 -1.13 -25.29
CA TYR A 302 3.49 -0.12 -24.29
C TYR A 302 2.93 1.25 -24.68
N VAL A 303 2.78 2.12 -23.67
CA VAL A 303 2.34 3.51 -23.83
C VAL A 303 3.29 4.41 -23.04
N LEU A 304 3.95 5.34 -23.72
CA LEU A 304 4.72 6.38 -23.04
C LEU A 304 3.73 7.39 -22.42
N GLN A 305 3.80 7.56 -21.12
CA GLN A 305 2.99 8.53 -20.41
C GLN A 305 3.70 9.89 -20.34
N GLY A 306 2.96 10.97 -20.60
CA GLY A 306 3.50 12.33 -20.65
C GLY A 306 4.13 12.68 -21.99
N PRO A 307 4.87 13.83 -22.10
CA PRO A 307 5.40 14.36 -23.36
C PRO A 307 6.31 13.36 -24.09
N GLN A 308 6.30 13.38 -25.41
CA GLN A 308 7.00 12.43 -26.25
C GLN A 308 8.53 12.56 -26.18
N ILE A 309 9.23 11.45 -26.40
CA ILE A 309 10.70 11.34 -26.42
C ILE A 309 11.16 10.90 -27.81
N ASP A 310 12.08 11.64 -28.43
CA ASP A 310 12.72 11.22 -29.65
C ASP A 310 14.07 10.51 -29.36
N VAL A 311 14.06 9.19 -29.42
CA VAL A 311 15.25 8.36 -29.15
C VAL A 311 16.24 8.29 -30.31
N ASN A 312 15.91 8.86 -31.51
CA ASN A 312 16.76 8.82 -32.67
C ASN A 312 17.81 9.94 -32.68
N ILE A 313 17.68 10.92 -31.79
CA ILE A 313 18.65 11.99 -31.65
C ILE A 313 19.90 11.47 -30.95
N ASP A 314 21.05 11.65 -31.62
CA ASP A 314 22.37 11.36 -31.04
C ASP A 314 22.76 12.49 -30.06
N ILE A 315 22.46 12.27 -28.77
CA ILE A 315 22.68 13.25 -27.70
C ILE A 315 24.15 13.67 -27.61
N ASN A 316 25.09 12.77 -27.92
CA ASN A 316 26.53 13.03 -27.81
C ASN A 316 27.08 13.99 -28.89
N LYS A 317 26.35 14.15 -30.00
CA LYS A 317 26.71 15.07 -31.09
C LYS A 317 26.13 16.47 -30.94
N LEU A 318 25.19 16.68 -29.99
CA LEU A 318 24.58 17.99 -29.82
C LEU A 318 25.55 18.97 -29.14
N THR A 319 25.53 20.22 -29.57
CA THR A 319 26.11 21.32 -28.79
C THR A 319 25.34 21.54 -27.51
N ASP A 320 25.91 22.29 -26.59
CA ASP A 320 25.24 22.60 -25.33
C ASP A 320 23.93 23.43 -25.56
N GLU A 321 23.92 24.31 -26.51
CA GLU A 321 22.76 25.11 -26.91
C GLU A 321 21.66 24.21 -27.49
N GLN A 322 22.02 23.33 -28.44
CA GLN A 322 21.08 22.36 -29.02
C GLN A 322 20.51 21.40 -27.98
N LEU A 323 21.33 21.02 -26.97
CA LEU A 323 20.90 20.18 -25.87
C LEU A 323 19.84 20.87 -25.01
N LEU A 324 20.04 22.14 -24.67
CA LEU A 324 19.07 22.95 -23.92
C LEU A 324 17.77 23.18 -24.70
N ASP A 325 17.86 23.41 -26.00
CA ASP A 325 16.70 23.53 -26.86
C ASP A 325 15.90 22.23 -26.96
N LEU A 326 16.59 21.09 -27.01
CA LEU A 326 15.94 19.78 -26.98
C LEU A 326 15.14 19.59 -25.68
N VAL A 327 15.74 19.84 -24.52
CA VAL A 327 15.07 19.75 -23.22
C VAL A 327 13.83 20.62 -23.16
N LYS A 328 13.93 21.86 -23.65
CA LYS A 328 12.80 22.78 -23.71
C LYS A 328 11.69 22.30 -24.64
N LYS A 329 12.07 21.72 -25.79
CA LYS A 329 11.12 21.18 -26.79
C LYS A 329 10.41 19.92 -26.27
N GLU A 330 11.13 19.01 -25.61
CA GLU A 330 10.54 17.79 -25.04
C GLU A 330 9.54 18.06 -23.91
N LYS A 331 9.61 19.20 -23.23
CA LYS A 331 8.76 19.53 -22.07
C LYS A 331 8.76 18.44 -21.01
N ARG A 332 9.86 17.72 -20.87
CA ARG A 332 10.03 16.60 -19.93
C ARG A 332 11.39 16.70 -19.24
N LEU A 333 11.45 16.25 -17.99
CA LEU A 333 12.71 16.09 -17.27
C LEU A 333 13.66 15.16 -18.01
N SER A 334 14.93 15.54 -18.07
CA SER A 334 15.95 14.83 -18.83
C SER A 334 16.18 13.38 -18.38
N ASN A 335 15.82 13.03 -17.13
CA ASN A 335 16.09 11.75 -16.50
C ASN A 335 14.86 10.83 -16.35
N THR A 336 13.65 11.25 -16.71
CA THR A 336 12.41 10.55 -16.34
C THR A 336 11.78 9.86 -17.54
N LEU A 337 11.56 8.56 -17.42
CA LEU A 337 10.78 7.73 -18.30
C LEU A 337 9.58 7.16 -17.51
N TYR A 338 8.37 7.47 -17.97
CA TYR A 338 7.13 6.98 -17.37
C TYR A 338 6.39 6.19 -18.43
N ILE A 339 6.35 4.88 -18.29
CA ILE A 339 5.93 3.96 -19.36
C ILE A 339 4.95 2.92 -18.81
N SER A 340 3.85 2.72 -19.50
CA SER A 340 2.82 1.73 -19.16
C SER A 340 2.89 0.52 -20.06
N PHE A 341 2.67 -0.66 -19.49
CA PHE A 341 2.52 -1.93 -20.22
C PHE A 341 1.08 -2.43 -20.00
N PRO A 342 0.14 -2.12 -20.92
CA PRO A 342 -1.28 -2.44 -20.75
C PRO A 342 -1.51 -3.93 -20.51
N GLY A 343 -2.36 -4.26 -19.53
CA GLY A 343 -2.70 -5.64 -19.18
C GLY A 343 -1.66 -6.38 -18.34
N ILE A 344 -0.59 -5.70 -17.90
CA ILE A 344 0.42 -6.23 -16.97
C ILE A 344 0.45 -5.33 -15.76
N GLU A 345 0.44 -5.89 -14.55
CA GLU A 345 0.57 -5.08 -13.35
C GLU A 345 2.02 -4.71 -13.04
N ALA A 346 2.26 -3.44 -12.77
CA ALA A 346 3.59 -2.91 -12.50
C ALA A 346 4.29 -3.63 -11.32
N ASN A 347 3.54 -4.02 -10.28
CA ASN A 347 4.10 -4.73 -9.14
C ASN A 347 4.66 -6.10 -9.51
N LEU A 348 4.01 -6.83 -10.42
CA LEU A 348 4.53 -8.10 -10.93
C LEU A 348 5.84 -7.91 -11.71
N ILE A 349 5.96 -6.79 -12.43
CA ILE A 349 7.21 -6.46 -13.12
C ILE A 349 8.29 -6.15 -12.08
N LEU A 350 7.98 -5.33 -11.06
CA LEU A 350 8.92 -4.96 -10.00
C LEU A 350 9.39 -6.15 -9.17
N ASP A 351 8.48 -7.05 -8.81
CA ASP A 351 8.83 -8.27 -8.06
C ASP A 351 9.82 -9.15 -8.81
N LYS A 352 9.61 -9.32 -10.14
CA LYS A 352 10.54 -10.09 -10.99
C LYS A 352 11.87 -9.37 -11.29
N LEU A 353 11.93 -8.07 -11.05
CA LEU A 353 13.13 -7.24 -11.23
C LEU A 353 13.87 -6.98 -9.93
N SER A 354 13.32 -7.35 -8.78
CA SER A 354 13.77 -6.92 -7.44
C SER A 354 15.25 -7.20 -7.13
N ASP A 355 15.80 -8.26 -7.70
CA ASP A 355 17.20 -8.66 -7.56
C ASP A 355 18.14 -8.01 -8.62
N LYS A 356 17.60 -7.25 -9.57
CA LYS A 356 18.33 -6.66 -10.70
C LYS A 356 18.18 -5.15 -10.82
N ILE A 357 16.97 -4.63 -10.56
CA ILE A 357 16.63 -3.22 -10.77
C ILE A 357 15.74 -2.72 -9.62
N ALA A 358 16.04 -1.51 -9.15
CA ALA A 358 15.17 -0.74 -8.26
C ALA A 358 14.53 0.42 -9.05
N CYS A 359 13.22 0.37 -9.29
CA CYS A 359 12.40 1.45 -9.85
C CYS A 359 11.01 1.45 -9.20
N SER A 360 10.15 2.41 -9.50
CA SER A 360 8.84 2.58 -8.87
C SER A 360 7.68 2.24 -9.79
N ALA A 361 6.55 1.79 -9.21
CA ALA A 361 5.28 1.70 -9.92
C ALA A 361 4.59 3.07 -9.99
N GLY A 362 3.78 3.29 -11.04
CA GLY A 362 2.86 4.41 -11.16
C GLY A 362 1.51 4.20 -10.46
N ALA A 363 1.32 3.04 -9.83
CA ALA A 363 0.19 2.73 -8.96
C ALA A 363 0.72 2.45 -7.56
N ALA A 364 0.11 3.05 -6.54
CA ALA A 364 0.51 2.79 -5.16
C ALA A 364 -0.27 1.60 -4.61
N CYS A 365 0.45 0.60 -4.08
CA CYS A 365 -0.13 -0.40 -3.20
C CYS A 365 -0.26 0.22 -1.80
N HIS A 366 -1.47 0.65 -1.45
CA HIS A 366 -1.83 0.92 -0.06
C HIS A 366 -2.49 -0.32 0.55
N SER A 367 -2.52 -0.38 1.88
CA SER A 367 -3.18 -1.46 2.63
C SER A 367 -4.68 -1.65 2.30
N GLU A 368 -5.28 -0.74 1.55
CA GLU A 368 -6.69 -0.74 1.13
C GLU A 368 -6.91 -1.19 -0.34
N GLY A 369 -5.85 -1.61 -1.05
CA GLY A 369 -5.91 -2.05 -2.45
C GLY A 369 -4.94 -1.30 -3.37
N VAL A 370 -4.84 -1.76 -4.63
CA VAL A 370 -4.05 -1.08 -5.65
C VAL A 370 -4.83 0.13 -6.13
N THR A 371 -4.38 1.32 -5.75
CA THR A 371 -4.97 2.57 -6.24
C THR A 371 -4.15 3.14 -7.39
N MET A 372 -4.83 3.46 -8.47
CA MET A 372 -4.23 4.17 -9.60
C MET A 372 -3.68 5.53 -9.14
N SER A 373 -2.50 5.90 -9.64
CA SER A 373 -1.94 7.25 -9.41
C SER A 373 -2.97 8.34 -9.75
N TYR A 374 -3.14 9.29 -8.84
CA TYR A 374 -4.01 10.46 -9.07
C TYR A 374 -3.54 11.31 -10.26
N VAL A 375 -2.23 11.27 -10.59
CA VAL A 375 -1.67 11.95 -11.77
C VAL A 375 -2.19 11.28 -13.04
N LEU A 376 -2.13 9.94 -13.13
CA LEU A 376 -2.68 9.20 -14.26
C LEU A 376 -4.20 9.35 -14.37
N GLN A 377 -4.91 9.46 -13.24
CA GLN A 377 -6.35 9.77 -13.22
C GLN A 377 -6.62 11.16 -13.81
N ALA A 378 -5.85 12.17 -13.39
CA ALA A 378 -5.98 13.54 -13.91
C ALA A 378 -5.69 13.60 -15.41
N MET A 379 -4.75 12.79 -15.92
CA MET A 379 -4.44 12.62 -17.34
C MET A 379 -5.47 11.78 -18.10
N LYS A 380 -6.51 11.26 -17.43
CA LYS A 380 -7.57 10.40 -17.99
C LYS A 380 -7.04 9.09 -18.60
N VAL A 381 -5.95 8.56 -18.08
CA VAL A 381 -5.43 7.24 -18.46
C VAL A 381 -6.38 6.17 -17.92
N THR A 382 -6.71 5.17 -18.75
CA THR A 382 -7.61 4.10 -18.31
C THR A 382 -6.94 3.21 -17.26
N PRO A 383 -7.70 2.63 -16.32
CA PRO A 383 -7.14 1.77 -15.27
C PRO A 383 -6.28 0.63 -15.80
N GLN A 384 -6.70 -0.04 -16.89
CA GLN A 384 -5.95 -1.13 -17.49
C GLN A 384 -4.56 -0.73 -18.00
N VAL A 385 -4.39 0.52 -18.44
CA VAL A 385 -3.10 1.08 -18.86
C VAL A 385 -2.31 1.56 -17.64
N ALA A 386 -2.98 2.24 -16.71
CA ALA A 386 -2.34 2.83 -15.53
C ALA A 386 -1.73 1.80 -14.59
N MET A 387 -2.38 0.64 -14.41
CA MET A 387 -1.91 -0.46 -13.55
C MET A 387 -0.54 -1.01 -13.95
N GLY A 388 -0.21 -0.97 -15.24
CA GLY A 388 1.08 -1.44 -15.78
C GLY A 388 2.16 -0.37 -15.88
N THR A 389 2.04 0.75 -15.17
CA THR A 389 2.96 1.89 -15.33
C THR A 389 4.17 1.78 -14.43
N LEU A 390 5.35 1.87 -15.01
CA LEU A 390 6.64 2.00 -14.32
C LEU A 390 7.16 3.43 -14.42
N ARG A 391 7.66 3.95 -13.30
CA ARG A 391 8.49 5.15 -13.26
C ARG A 391 9.96 4.76 -13.18
N ILE A 392 10.70 5.08 -14.20
CA ILE A 392 12.12 4.84 -14.33
C ILE A 392 12.83 6.19 -14.34
N SER A 393 13.77 6.38 -13.45
CA SER A 393 14.52 7.65 -13.39
C SER A 393 16.00 7.41 -13.18
N THR A 394 16.80 7.92 -14.11
CA THR A 394 18.27 7.80 -14.10
C THR A 394 18.92 8.88 -13.25
N GLY A 395 20.17 8.67 -12.83
CA GLY A 395 20.93 9.58 -11.98
C GLY A 395 22.39 9.72 -12.39
N VAL A 396 23.14 10.54 -11.64
CA VAL A 396 24.58 10.82 -11.94
C VAL A 396 25.47 9.59 -11.84
N LEU A 397 25.04 8.55 -11.14
CA LEU A 397 25.76 7.26 -11.05
C LEU A 397 25.30 6.24 -12.09
N THR A 398 24.21 6.50 -12.81
CA THR A 398 23.73 5.58 -13.86
C THR A 398 24.69 5.63 -15.04
N THR A 399 25.37 4.51 -15.31
CA THR A 399 26.23 4.36 -16.49
C THR A 399 25.42 3.99 -17.74
N GLU A 400 25.99 4.12 -18.93
CA GLU A 400 25.37 3.64 -20.17
C GLU A 400 25.13 2.11 -20.12
N LYS A 401 26.06 1.36 -19.50
CA LYS A 401 25.92 -0.07 -19.29
C LYS A 401 24.73 -0.40 -18.37
N ASP A 402 24.56 0.32 -17.26
CA ASP A 402 23.40 0.15 -16.40
C ASP A 402 22.09 0.43 -17.13
N ALA A 403 22.09 1.45 -17.99
CA ALA A 403 20.95 1.79 -18.83
C ALA A 403 20.63 0.69 -19.87
N GLU A 404 21.67 0.12 -20.51
CA GLU A 404 21.50 -1.00 -21.45
C GLU A 404 20.96 -2.26 -20.73
N ASP A 405 21.58 -2.65 -19.63
CA ASP A 405 21.19 -3.83 -18.85
C ASP A 405 19.79 -3.63 -18.24
N GLY A 406 19.54 -2.45 -17.68
CA GLY A 406 18.23 -2.11 -17.14
C GLY A 406 17.11 -2.17 -18.17
N GLY A 407 17.31 -1.58 -19.34
CA GLY A 407 16.34 -1.64 -20.43
C GLY A 407 16.10 -3.06 -20.96
N LYS A 408 17.16 -3.88 -21.04
CA LYS A 408 17.04 -5.31 -21.41
C LYS A 408 16.25 -6.11 -20.37
N TYR A 409 16.57 -5.98 -19.08
CA TYR A 409 15.88 -6.71 -18.03
C TYR A 409 14.40 -6.36 -17.96
N ILE A 410 14.04 -5.06 -18.03
CA ILE A 410 12.65 -4.63 -18.08
C ILE A 410 11.93 -5.26 -19.27
N ALA A 411 12.51 -5.17 -20.45
CA ALA A 411 11.91 -5.71 -21.67
C ALA A 411 11.75 -7.24 -21.63
N GLU A 412 12.71 -7.96 -21.06
CA GLU A 412 12.65 -9.42 -20.87
C GLU A 412 11.53 -9.84 -19.92
N VAL A 413 11.41 -9.18 -18.77
CA VAL A 413 10.34 -9.46 -17.79
C VAL A 413 8.98 -9.10 -18.39
N VAL A 414 8.83 -7.94 -19.01
CA VAL A 414 7.58 -7.55 -19.68
C VAL A 414 7.20 -8.56 -20.76
N LYS A 415 8.15 -9.01 -21.60
CA LYS A 415 7.90 -10.03 -22.63
C LYS A 415 7.46 -11.37 -22.04
N GLN A 416 7.99 -11.75 -20.89
CA GLN A 416 7.57 -12.97 -20.17
C GLN A 416 6.14 -12.86 -19.62
N LEU A 417 5.72 -11.65 -19.24
CA LEU A 417 4.39 -11.38 -18.66
C LEU A 417 3.32 -11.06 -19.73
N MET A 418 3.70 -10.81 -20.98
CA MET A 418 2.75 -10.56 -22.07
C MET A 418 1.94 -11.81 -22.39
N PRO A 419 0.61 -11.68 -22.66
CA PRO A 419 -0.21 -12.77 -23.18
C PRO A 419 0.37 -13.30 -24.50
N ARG A 420 0.67 -14.57 -24.58
CA ARG A 420 1.21 -15.19 -25.80
C ARG A 420 0.07 -15.53 -26.77
N ASN A 421 0.08 -14.90 -27.94
CA ASN A 421 -0.94 -15.11 -28.98
C ASN A 421 -0.68 -16.32 -29.91
N ASN A 422 0.41 -17.09 -29.72
CA ASN A 422 0.80 -18.16 -30.64
C ASN A 422 0.55 -19.55 -30.06
N ILE A 423 -0.31 -20.32 -30.73
CA ILE A 423 -0.62 -21.72 -30.42
C ILE A 423 0.62 -22.63 -30.52
N GLU A 424 1.57 -22.34 -31.40
CA GLU A 424 2.80 -23.12 -31.54
C GLU A 424 3.80 -22.95 -30.40
N GLU A 425 3.89 -21.74 -29.78
CA GLU A 425 4.69 -21.52 -28.57
C GLU A 425 4.06 -22.12 -27.30
N LYS A 426 2.72 -22.23 -27.25
CA LYS A 426 2.02 -22.96 -26.16
C LYS A 426 2.42 -24.43 -26.11
N ASN A 427 2.55 -25.07 -27.27
CA ASN A 427 2.94 -26.46 -27.34
C ASN A 427 4.42 -26.68 -26.96
N ASN A 428 5.29 -25.72 -27.23
CA ASN A 428 6.69 -25.80 -26.84
C ASN A 428 6.93 -25.61 -25.35
N LEU A 429 6.09 -24.80 -24.63
CA LEU A 429 6.20 -24.65 -23.18
C LEU A 429 5.82 -25.95 -22.44
N LEU A 430 4.85 -26.69 -22.97
CA LEU A 430 4.45 -28.03 -22.44
C LEU A 430 5.56 -29.09 -22.63
N ASN A 431 6.43 -28.93 -23.63
CA ASN A 431 7.55 -29.83 -23.91
C ASN A 431 8.85 -29.49 -23.15
N TYR A 432 8.94 -28.31 -22.50
CA TYR A 432 10.16 -27.90 -21.79
C TYR A 432 10.28 -28.44 -20.36
N ILE A 433 9.20 -28.96 -19.78
CA ILE A 433 9.24 -29.52 -18.42
C ILE A 433 9.41 -31.04 -18.55
N LYS A 434 10.66 -31.47 -18.59
CA LYS A 434 11.01 -32.90 -18.56
C LYS A 434 10.88 -33.52 -17.18
N ASP A 435 10.75 -32.69 -16.13
CA ASP A 435 10.68 -33.14 -14.74
C ASP A 435 9.59 -32.34 -13.99
N ASP A 436 8.42 -32.99 -13.84
CA ASP A 436 7.29 -32.46 -13.08
C ASP A 436 7.68 -32.17 -11.62
N GLU A 437 8.60 -32.94 -11.05
CA GLU A 437 9.07 -32.82 -9.68
C GLU A 437 9.93 -31.56 -9.50
N GLU A 438 10.76 -31.19 -10.46
CA GLU A 438 11.54 -29.96 -10.46
C GLU A 438 10.62 -28.71 -10.55
N ALA A 439 9.60 -28.76 -11.38
CA ALA A 439 8.63 -27.67 -11.51
C ALA A 439 7.85 -27.43 -10.21
N ILE A 440 7.43 -28.50 -9.53
CA ILE A 440 6.74 -28.43 -8.24
C ILE A 440 7.66 -27.86 -7.15
N ASN A 441 8.92 -28.35 -7.08
CA ASN A 441 9.89 -27.92 -6.08
C ASN A 441 10.32 -26.46 -6.21
N ASN A 442 10.35 -25.92 -7.44
CA ASN A 442 10.70 -24.54 -7.74
C ASN A 442 9.49 -23.60 -7.76
N CYS A 443 8.28 -24.12 -7.54
CA CYS A 443 7.07 -23.31 -7.53
C CYS A 443 7.06 -22.31 -6.36
N ARG A 444 6.71 -21.06 -6.68
CA ARG A 444 6.58 -19.95 -5.73
C ARG A 444 5.23 -19.28 -5.95
N LEU A 445 4.13 -19.97 -5.61
CA LEU A 445 2.76 -19.48 -5.81
C LEU A 445 2.53 -18.10 -5.17
N THR A 446 3.06 -17.89 -3.97
CA THR A 446 2.88 -16.63 -3.24
C THR A 446 3.53 -15.42 -3.91
N LYS A 447 4.56 -15.63 -4.76
CA LYS A 447 5.20 -14.56 -5.53
C LYS A 447 4.35 -14.08 -6.72
N ASN A 448 3.29 -14.81 -7.06
CA ASN A 448 2.36 -14.47 -8.15
C ASN A 448 1.01 -13.97 -7.61
N THR A 449 0.98 -13.43 -6.40
CA THR A 449 -0.26 -12.93 -5.76
C THR A 449 -0.07 -11.56 -5.13
N HIS A 450 -1.08 -10.69 -5.19
CA HIS A 450 -1.07 -9.41 -4.49
C HIS A 450 -1.29 -9.56 -2.99
N GLY A 451 -2.24 -10.37 -2.61
CA GLY A 451 -2.56 -10.72 -1.25
C GLY A 451 -2.30 -12.20 -0.97
N MET A 452 -2.67 -12.71 0.19
CA MET A 452 -2.47 -14.11 0.57
C MET A 452 -3.64 -14.64 1.38
N GLY A 453 -4.12 -15.81 0.99
CA GLY A 453 -5.15 -16.54 1.74
C GLY A 453 -6.40 -15.71 2.02
N CYS A 454 -7.06 -16.01 3.12
CA CYS A 454 -8.27 -15.29 3.54
C CYS A 454 -8.03 -13.82 3.92
N GLY A 455 -6.79 -13.39 4.09
CA GLY A 455 -6.42 -11.99 4.30
C GLY A 455 -6.65 -11.07 3.10
N CYS A 456 -7.05 -11.62 1.93
CA CYS A 456 -7.43 -10.88 0.73
C CYS A 456 -8.90 -10.47 0.70
N LYS A 457 -9.70 -10.85 1.71
CA LYS A 457 -11.12 -10.45 1.78
C LYS A 457 -11.24 -8.93 1.79
N ILE A 458 -12.30 -8.41 1.19
CA ILE A 458 -12.69 -6.99 1.27
C ILE A 458 -12.81 -6.63 2.74
N SER A 459 -12.38 -5.40 3.12
CA SER A 459 -12.46 -4.98 4.53
C SER A 459 -13.89 -5.10 5.04
N PRO A 460 -14.10 -5.60 6.28
CA PRO A 460 -15.44 -5.80 6.84
C PRO A 460 -16.29 -4.54 6.82
N LYS A 461 -15.66 -3.38 7.09
CA LYS A 461 -16.34 -2.09 7.08
C LYS A 461 -16.90 -1.75 5.71
N LEU A 462 -16.08 -1.88 4.64
CA LEU A 462 -16.51 -1.60 3.28
C LEU A 462 -17.59 -2.59 2.83
N LEU A 463 -17.43 -3.88 3.14
CA LEU A 463 -18.42 -4.90 2.82
C LEU A 463 -19.76 -4.60 3.50
N GLN A 464 -19.76 -4.23 4.76
CA GLN A 464 -20.96 -3.86 5.52
C GLN A 464 -21.63 -2.60 4.94
N GLU A 465 -20.87 -1.56 4.56
CA GLU A 465 -21.38 -0.36 3.92
C GLU A 465 -22.06 -0.69 2.57
N VAL A 466 -21.43 -1.53 1.75
CA VAL A 466 -21.98 -1.95 0.46
C VAL A 466 -23.24 -2.78 0.65
N LEU A 467 -23.22 -3.80 1.50
CA LEU A 467 -24.37 -4.69 1.74
C LEU A 467 -25.55 -3.93 2.33
N SER A 468 -25.32 -3.01 3.26
CA SER A 468 -26.40 -2.19 3.84
C SER A 468 -26.97 -1.14 2.87
N SER A 469 -26.26 -0.81 1.79
CA SER A 469 -26.75 0.08 0.73
C SER A 469 -27.66 -0.62 -0.30
N LEU A 470 -27.68 -1.95 -0.32
CA LEU A 470 -28.50 -2.71 -1.27
C LEU A 470 -29.96 -2.72 -0.84
N PRO A 471 -30.91 -2.63 -1.78
CA PRO A 471 -32.32 -2.79 -1.47
C PRO A 471 -32.61 -4.20 -0.98
N GLU A 472 -33.51 -4.32 -0.01
CA GLU A 472 -33.93 -5.61 0.55
C GLU A 472 -34.48 -6.53 -0.56
N GLN A 473 -33.94 -7.74 -0.67
CA GLN A 473 -34.44 -8.72 -1.63
C GLN A 473 -35.77 -9.29 -1.12
N LYS A 474 -36.84 -8.99 -1.85
CA LYS A 474 -38.19 -9.43 -1.48
C LYS A 474 -38.31 -10.95 -1.32
N CYS A 475 -37.60 -11.75 -2.13
CA CYS A 475 -37.58 -13.20 -2.00
C CYS A 475 -36.97 -13.68 -0.67
N ILE A 476 -35.99 -13.01 -0.12
CA ILE A 476 -35.41 -13.34 1.19
C ILE A 476 -36.40 -13.06 2.33
N SER A 477 -37.07 -11.90 2.29
CA SER A 477 -38.03 -11.51 3.34
C SER A 477 -39.36 -12.29 3.31
N THR A 478 -39.67 -12.96 2.21
CA THR A 478 -40.95 -13.71 2.02
C THR A 478 -40.79 -15.23 2.12
N ASP A 479 -39.60 -15.78 1.96
CA ASP A 479 -39.36 -17.23 2.02
C ASP A 479 -39.11 -17.71 3.45
N LYS A 480 -40.11 -18.38 4.03
CA LYS A 480 -40.06 -18.92 5.40
C LYS A 480 -39.09 -20.09 5.55
N ASN A 481 -38.59 -20.66 4.47
CA ASN A 481 -37.61 -21.74 4.52
C ASN A 481 -36.18 -21.24 4.73
N ILE A 482 -35.92 -19.93 4.60
CA ILE A 482 -34.60 -19.33 4.91
C ILE A 482 -34.50 -19.20 6.42
N LEU A 483 -33.57 -19.95 7.04
CA LEU A 483 -33.32 -19.96 8.48
C LEU A 483 -32.17 -19.06 8.88
N VAL A 484 -31.15 -18.94 8.03
CA VAL A 484 -29.97 -18.09 8.19
C VAL A 484 -29.62 -17.51 6.83
N ASP A 485 -29.42 -16.19 6.77
CA ASP A 485 -29.02 -15.46 5.57
C ASP A 485 -27.86 -14.48 5.85
N ASN A 486 -27.41 -13.74 4.85
CA ASN A 486 -26.27 -12.82 4.95
C ASN A 486 -26.46 -11.65 5.94
N ARG A 487 -27.64 -11.42 6.50
CA ARG A 487 -27.93 -10.33 7.45
C ARG A 487 -27.48 -10.68 8.87
N SER A 488 -27.37 -11.96 9.20
CA SER A 488 -26.93 -12.44 10.52
C SER A 488 -25.41 -12.56 10.65
N PHE A 489 -24.67 -12.41 9.54
CA PHE A 489 -23.20 -12.61 9.49
C PHE A 489 -22.76 -14.00 9.98
N ASP A 490 -23.63 -15.01 9.87
CA ASP A 490 -23.29 -16.41 10.13
C ASP A 490 -22.33 -16.95 9.04
N ASP A 491 -21.57 -17.97 9.38
CA ASP A 491 -20.53 -18.57 8.53
C ASP A 491 -21.10 -19.18 7.24
N ALA A 492 -22.36 -19.63 7.25
CA ALA A 492 -23.04 -20.16 6.08
C ALA A 492 -24.54 -19.84 6.08
N SER A 493 -25.15 -19.79 4.90
CA SER A 493 -26.62 -19.71 4.77
C SER A 493 -27.25 -21.06 5.10
N VAL A 494 -28.47 -21.03 5.67
CA VAL A 494 -29.21 -22.25 6.03
C VAL A 494 -30.62 -22.20 5.46
N TYR A 495 -30.98 -23.24 4.74
CA TYR A 495 -32.27 -23.38 4.08
C TYR A 495 -33.04 -24.64 4.56
N ASP A 496 -34.28 -24.47 5.02
CA ASP A 496 -35.14 -25.54 5.49
C ASP A 496 -35.73 -26.38 4.32
N LEU A 497 -35.39 -27.67 4.30
CA LEU A 497 -35.89 -28.59 3.27
C LEU A 497 -37.19 -29.30 3.65
N THR A 498 -37.72 -29.09 4.86
CA THR A 498 -38.90 -29.81 5.38
C THR A 498 -40.13 -29.64 4.51
N SER A 499 -40.28 -28.46 3.90
CA SER A 499 -41.40 -28.18 2.99
C SER A 499 -41.37 -28.98 1.68
N TYR A 500 -40.22 -29.48 1.27
CA TYR A 500 -40.01 -30.22 0.01
C TYR A 500 -40.03 -31.73 0.22
N TYR A 501 -39.69 -32.22 1.43
CA TYR A 501 -39.61 -33.63 1.72
C TYR A 501 -40.40 -33.95 2.98
N LYS A 502 -41.45 -34.81 2.87
CA LYS A 502 -42.19 -35.35 4.01
C LYS A 502 -41.35 -36.46 4.68
N THR A 503 -40.34 -36.09 5.42
CA THR A 503 -39.51 -36.99 6.24
C THR A 503 -39.81 -36.82 7.71
N SER A 504 -39.50 -37.82 8.53
CA SER A 504 -39.68 -37.79 10.00
C SER A 504 -38.64 -36.95 10.71
N SER A 505 -37.57 -36.53 10.04
CA SER A 505 -36.52 -35.66 10.55
C SER A 505 -36.49 -34.33 9.77
N GLU A 506 -36.54 -33.20 10.51
CA GLU A 506 -36.43 -31.87 9.95
C GLU A 506 -34.94 -31.59 9.62
N LEU A 507 -34.59 -31.66 8.31
CA LEU A 507 -33.27 -31.39 7.82
C LEU A 507 -33.21 -30.02 7.15
N ALA A 508 -32.06 -29.34 7.33
CA ALA A 508 -31.74 -28.08 6.66
C ALA A 508 -30.48 -28.24 5.80
N LEU A 509 -30.46 -27.59 4.63
CA LEU A 509 -29.28 -27.49 3.76
C LEU A 509 -28.43 -26.31 4.24
N VAL A 510 -27.15 -26.54 4.41
CA VAL A 510 -26.14 -25.53 4.68
C VAL A 510 -25.29 -25.36 3.43
N SER A 511 -25.11 -24.14 2.97
CA SER A 511 -24.30 -23.84 1.76
C SER A 511 -23.34 -22.69 2.04
N THR A 512 -22.09 -22.88 1.62
CA THR A 512 -21.05 -21.88 1.67
C THR A 512 -20.22 -21.83 0.40
N LEU A 513 -19.41 -20.77 0.25
CA LEU A 513 -18.49 -20.56 -0.85
C LEU A 513 -17.26 -19.85 -0.34
N ASP A 514 -16.08 -20.50 -0.41
CA ASP A 514 -14.80 -19.86 -0.09
C ASP A 514 -13.76 -20.17 -1.16
N PHE A 515 -13.08 -19.12 -1.66
CA PHE A 515 -11.92 -19.24 -2.56
C PHE A 515 -10.97 -18.06 -2.33
N PHE A 516 -9.68 -18.28 -2.52
CA PHE A 516 -8.67 -17.26 -2.28
C PHE A 516 -7.39 -17.51 -3.08
N THR A 517 -6.49 -16.55 -3.04
CA THR A 517 -5.15 -16.59 -3.64
C THR A 517 -4.21 -17.47 -2.81
N PRO A 518 -3.13 -18.03 -3.40
CA PRO A 518 -2.17 -18.84 -2.69
C PRO A 518 -1.67 -18.27 -1.38
N ILE A 519 -1.72 -19.08 -0.34
CA ILE A 519 -1.19 -18.80 0.98
C ILE A 519 0.19 -19.39 1.20
N CYS A 520 0.57 -20.42 0.42
CA CYS A 520 1.86 -21.09 0.45
C CYS A 520 2.35 -21.39 -0.96
N ASP A 521 3.64 -21.74 -1.09
CA ASP A 521 4.28 -21.97 -2.40
C ASP A 521 4.05 -23.37 -2.95
N ASN A 522 3.84 -24.35 -2.09
CA ASN A 522 3.57 -25.72 -2.52
C ASN A 522 2.14 -25.84 -3.05
N PRO A 523 1.93 -26.24 -4.33
CA PRO A 523 0.59 -26.28 -4.93
C PRO A 523 -0.33 -27.33 -4.29
N TYR A 524 0.21 -28.48 -3.89
CA TYR A 524 -0.56 -29.52 -3.20
C TYR A 524 -1.07 -29.01 -1.84
N ASP A 525 -0.19 -28.37 -1.06
CA ASP A 525 -0.56 -27.80 0.24
C ASP A 525 -1.59 -26.68 0.07
N PHE A 526 -1.43 -25.82 -0.95
CA PHE A 526 -2.42 -24.78 -1.26
C PHE A 526 -3.80 -25.36 -1.55
N GLY A 527 -3.88 -26.40 -2.37
CA GLY A 527 -5.14 -27.10 -2.65
C GLY A 527 -5.76 -27.72 -1.40
N SER A 528 -4.93 -28.38 -0.56
CA SER A 528 -5.38 -28.98 0.70
C SER A 528 -5.89 -27.92 1.69
N ILE A 529 -5.20 -26.79 1.83
CA ILE A 529 -5.61 -25.68 2.70
C ILE A 529 -6.91 -25.07 2.22
N SER A 530 -7.04 -24.83 0.91
CA SER A 530 -8.25 -24.22 0.33
C SER A 530 -9.48 -25.10 0.54
N CYS A 531 -9.33 -26.42 0.40
CA CYS A 531 -10.39 -27.37 0.71
C CYS A 531 -10.74 -27.38 2.19
N SER A 532 -9.72 -27.38 3.09
CA SER A 532 -9.94 -27.36 4.53
C SER A 532 -10.67 -26.10 4.99
N ASN A 533 -10.33 -24.95 4.39
CA ASN A 533 -10.96 -23.68 4.68
C ASN A 533 -12.44 -23.65 4.24
N ALA A 534 -12.73 -24.05 3.01
CA ALA A 534 -14.10 -24.04 2.49
C ALA A 534 -15.04 -25.03 3.21
N LEU A 535 -14.50 -26.13 3.75
CA LEU A 535 -15.24 -27.07 4.59
C LEU A 535 -15.49 -26.55 6.01
N SER A 536 -14.70 -25.60 6.47
CA SER A 536 -14.71 -25.10 7.84
C SER A 536 -16.06 -24.49 8.22
N ASP A 537 -16.66 -23.69 7.35
CA ASP A 537 -17.97 -23.05 7.58
C ASP A 537 -19.09 -24.09 7.82
N ILE A 538 -19.02 -25.22 7.09
CA ILE A 538 -19.98 -26.32 7.30
C ILE A 538 -19.84 -26.89 8.71
N TYR A 539 -18.61 -27.10 9.17
CA TYR A 539 -18.36 -27.61 10.52
C TYR A 539 -18.70 -26.57 11.61
N ALA A 540 -18.51 -25.25 11.34
CA ALA A 540 -18.86 -24.17 12.25
C ALA A 540 -20.39 -24.10 12.48
N MET A 541 -21.20 -24.52 11.49
CA MET A 541 -22.66 -24.61 11.60
C MET A 541 -23.14 -25.92 12.24
N GLY A 542 -22.24 -26.80 12.71
CA GLY A 542 -22.61 -28.12 13.23
C GLY A 542 -23.13 -29.10 12.17
N ALA A 543 -22.83 -28.83 10.90
CA ALA A 543 -23.33 -29.56 9.75
C ALA A 543 -22.34 -30.63 9.26
N LYS A 544 -22.84 -31.61 8.51
CA LYS A 544 -22.05 -32.62 7.82
C LYS A 544 -21.97 -32.28 6.35
N PRO A 545 -20.77 -32.09 5.76
CA PRO A 545 -20.63 -31.84 4.34
C PRO A 545 -21.08 -33.05 3.52
N ILE A 546 -21.71 -32.81 2.35
CA ILE A 546 -22.25 -33.88 1.46
C ILE A 546 -21.66 -33.85 0.06
N ASN A 547 -21.35 -32.68 -0.48
CA ASN A 547 -20.67 -32.49 -1.76
C ASN A 547 -20.07 -31.10 -1.89
N ALA A 548 -19.16 -30.94 -2.86
CA ALA A 548 -18.59 -29.66 -3.20
C ALA A 548 -18.47 -29.46 -4.73
N LEU A 549 -18.36 -28.20 -5.15
CA LEU A 549 -17.98 -27.78 -6.49
C LEU A 549 -16.73 -26.92 -6.42
N SER A 550 -15.76 -27.15 -7.30
CA SER A 550 -14.50 -26.39 -7.33
C SER A 550 -14.63 -25.08 -8.10
N ILE A 551 -13.95 -24.05 -7.62
CA ILE A 551 -13.78 -22.76 -8.29
C ILE A 551 -12.29 -22.61 -8.57
N VAL A 552 -11.94 -22.49 -9.87
CA VAL A 552 -10.56 -22.43 -10.34
C VAL A 552 -10.36 -21.18 -11.19
N ALA A 553 -9.47 -20.30 -10.79
CA ALA A 553 -8.87 -19.29 -11.64
C ALA A 553 -7.37 -19.60 -11.73
N PHE A 554 -6.84 -19.82 -12.93
CA PHE A 554 -5.47 -20.29 -13.07
C PHE A 554 -4.77 -19.66 -14.29
N PRO A 555 -3.55 -19.12 -14.14
CA PRO A 555 -2.80 -18.48 -15.22
C PRO A 555 -2.15 -19.53 -16.12
N VAL A 556 -2.91 -20.13 -17.02
CA VAL A 556 -2.47 -21.23 -17.90
C VAL A 556 -1.31 -20.84 -18.82
N THR A 557 -1.09 -19.54 -19.03
CA THR A 557 0.01 -19.00 -19.84
C THR A 557 1.27 -18.72 -19.02
N LEU A 558 1.17 -18.62 -17.69
CA LEU A 558 2.27 -18.27 -16.79
C LEU A 558 2.78 -19.46 -15.98
N MET A 559 1.93 -20.45 -15.75
CA MET A 559 2.25 -21.60 -14.92
C MET A 559 2.02 -22.92 -15.65
N PRO A 560 2.88 -23.93 -15.45
CA PRO A 560 2.68 -25.26 -16.00
C PRO A 560 1.41 -25.93 -15.45
N ASN A 561 0.72 -26.73 -16.29
CA ASN A 561 -0.50 -27.42 -15.91
C ASN A 561 -0.31 -28.41 -14.74
N VAL A 562 0.92 -28.90 -14.52
CA VAL A 562 1.25 -29.77 -13.37
C VAL A 562 0.97 -29.05 -12.04
N ILE A 563 1.14 -27.73 -11.99
CA ILE A 563 0.84 -26.92 -10.79
C ILE A 563 -0.67 -26.98 -10.48
N LEU A 564 -1.53 -26.77 -11.50
CA LEU A 564 -2.97 -26.93 -11.34
C LEU A 564 -3.37 -28.35 -10.93
N LYS A 565 -2.75 -29.36 -11.54
CA LYS A 565 -2.97 -30.79 -11.20
C LYS A 565 -2.67 -31.03 -9.71
N GLU A 566 -1.57 -30.51 -9.19
CA GLU A 566 -1.22 -30.67 -7.78
C GLU A 566 -2.16 -29.91 -6.84
N ILE A 567 -2.63 -28.71 -7.20
CA ILE A 567 -3.66 -27.97 -6.45
C ILE A 567 -4.93 -28.84 -6.34
N LEU A 568 -5.43 -29.34 -7.47
CA LEU A 568 -6.64 -30.16 -7.52
C LEU A 568 -6.44 -31.49 -6.74
N ARG A 569 -5.27 -32.12 -6.84
CA ARG A 569 -4.92 -33.34 -6.09
C ARG A 569 -4.95 -33.11 -4.59
N GLY A 570 -4.32 -32.01 -4.11
CA GLY A 570 -4.31 -31.67 -2.69
C GLY A 570 -5.71 -31.40 -2.14
N ALA A 571 -6.57 -30.75 -2.94
CA ALA A 571 -7.98 -30.52 -2.59
C ALA A 571 -8.78 -31.85 -2.56
N GLN A 572 -8.55 -32.72 -3.53
CA GLN A 572 -9.24 -34.01 -3.62
C GLN A 572 -8.90 -34.92 -2.43
N ASP A 573 -7.60 -35.06 -2.10
CA ASP A 573 -7.15 -35.88 -0.96
C ASP A 573 -7.79 -35.38 0.36
N LYS A 574 -7.90 -34.04 0.50
CA LYS A 574 -8.53 -33.42 1.68
C LYS A 574 -10.04 -33.58 1.69
N ALA A 575 -10.69 -33.50 0.54
CA ALA A 575 -12.13 -33.77 0.38
C ALA A 575 -12.47 -35.25 0.69
N ASP A 576 -11.59 -36.17 0.30
CA ASP A 576 -11.73 -37.62 0.64
C ASP A 576 -11.61 -37.86 2.15
N GLU A 577 -10.64 -37.18 2.84
CA GLU A 577 -10.53 -37.16 4.31
C GLU A 577 -11.81 -36.66 4.98
N ALA A 578 -12.42 -35.62 4.41
CA ALA A 578 -13.70 -35.06 4.88
C ALA A 578 -14.90 -35.92 4.54
N LYS A 579 -14.78 -36.89 3.64
CA LYS A 579 -15.88 -37.66 3.03
C LYS A 579 -16.88 -36.76 2.28
N CYS A 580 -16.36 -35.71 1.60
CA CYS A 580 -17.13 -34.73 0.85
C CYS A 580 -16.64 -34.73 -0.62
N PRO A 581 -17.25 -35.47 -1.53
CA PRO A 581 -16.78 -35.57 -2.91
C PRO A 581 -16.90 -34.23 -3.65
N ILE A 582 -15.87 -33.91 -4.44
CA ILE A 582 -15.91 -32.77 -5.39
C ILE A 582 -16.54 -33.29 -6.68
N LEU A 583 -17.77 -32.85 -6.98
CA LEU A 583 -18.57 -33.41 -8.08
C LEU A 583 -18.41 -32.69 -9.43
N GLY A 584 -17.69 -31.56 -9.44
CA GLY A 584 -17.48 -30.74 -10.62
C GLY A 584 -16.98 -29.36 -10.23
N GLY A 585 -17.24 -28.37 -11.06
CA GLY A 585 -16.83 -26.99 -10.78
C GLY A 585 -16.75 -26.15 -12.05
N HIS A 586 -16.12 -24.99 -11.94
CA HIS A 586 -15.87 -24.07 -13.04
C HIS A 586 -14.43 -23.58 -13.03
N SER A 587 -13.84 -23.42 -14.22
CA SER A 587 -12.45 -22.92 -14.36
C SER A 587 -12.38 -21.78 -15.38
N ILE A 588 -11.57 -20.77 -15.05
CA ILE A 588 -11.27 -19.63 -15.92
C ILE A 588 -9.76 -19.41 -16.02
N ASP A 589 -9.30 -18.85 -17.12
CA ASP A 589 -7.95 -18.33 -17.27
C ASP A 589 -7.90 -16.94 -16.59
N ASP A 590 -6.98 -16.76 -15.65
CA ASP A 590 -6.81 -15.50 -14.88
C ASP A 590 -5.31 -15.26 -14.68
N ASN A 591 -4.90 -14.03 -14.53
CA ASN A 591 -3.48 -13.69 -14.32
C ASN A 591 -2.97 -14.08 -12.91
N GLU A 592 -3.88 -14.30 -11.96
CA GLU A 592 -3.58 -14.64 -10.58
C GLU A 592 -4.26 -15.94 -10.19
N PRO A 593 -3.51 -16.96 -9.69
CA PRO A 593 -4.14 -18.22 -9.30
C PRO A 593 -5.07 -18.01 -8.11
N LYS A 594 -6.29 -18.56 -8.22
CA LYS A 594 -7.28 -18.61 -7.13
C LYS A 594 -7.92 -19.98 -7.14
N PHE A 595 -8.13 -20.53 -5.96
CA PHE A 595 -8.77 -21.82 -5.81
C PHE A 595 -9.63 -21.87 -4.55
N GLY A 596 -10.72 -22.59 -4.62
CA GLY A 596 -11.60 -22.87 -3.49
C GLY A 596 -12.78 -23.73 -3.88
N LEU A 597 -13.74 -23.85 -2.96
CA LEU A 597 -14.90 -24.71 -3.14
C LEU A 597 -16.20 -23.99 -2.77
N SER A 598 -17.28 -24.30 -3.48
CA SER A 598 -18.64 -24.16 -2.96
C SER A 598 -19.04 -25.48 -2.33
N VAL A 599 -19.38 -25.46 -1.04
CA VAL A 599 -19.67 -26.69 -0.27
C VAL A 599 -21.12 -26.70 0.20
N ASN A 600 -21.75 -27.85 0.10
CA ASN A 600 -23.08 -28.12 0.65
C ASN A 600 -22.98 -29.13 1.79
N GLY A 601 -23.77 -28.91 2.84
CA GLY A 601 -23.86 -29.77 4.01
C GLY A 601 -25.30 -29.94 4.47
N LEU A 602 -25.55 -30.88 5.38
CA LEU A 602 -26.84 -31.12 6.02
C LEU A 602 -26.71 -31.04 7.53
N VAL A 603 -27.73 -30.46 8.17
CA VAL A 603 -27.86 -30.38 9.62
C VAL A 603 -29.30 -30.60 10.05
N GLU A 604 -29.53 -31.20 11.23
CA GLU A 604 -30.86 -31.22 11.84
C GLU A 604 -31.22 -29.79 12.30
N LYS A 605 -32.42 -29.34 11.98
CA LYS A 605 -32.87 -27.96 12.20
C LYS A 605 -32.71 -27.47 13.64
N ASN A 606 -32.86 -28.37 14.60
CA ASN A 606 -32.70 -28.08 16.05
C ASN A 606 -31.25 -28.16 16.56
N LYS A 607 -30.29 -28.53 15.66
CA LYS A 607 -28.86 -28.66 15.99
C LYS A 607 -27.98 -27.66 15.26
N ILE A 608 -28.54 -26.62 14.65
CA ILE A 608 -27.79 -25.56 13.98
C ILE A 608 -27.02 -24.75 15.02
N TRP A 609 -25.70 -24.63 14.83
CA TRP A 609 -24.87 -23.72 15.64
C TRP A 609 -24.84 -22.35 14.95
N LYS A 610 -25.30 -21.33 15.67
CA LYS A 610 -25.27 -19.95 15.18
C LYS A 610 -24.11 -19.21 15.84
N ASN A 611 -23.52 -18.25 15.14
CA ASN A 611 -22.40 -17.49 15.71
C ASN A 611 -22.89 -16.48 16.78
N ASN A 612 -24.06 -15.87 16.61
CA ASN A 612 -24.58 -14.79 17.45
C ASN A 612 -25.50 -15.24 18.60
N SER A 613 -25.47 -16.50 19.00
CA SER A 613 -26.31 -17.08 20.05
C SER A 613 -25.58 -17.31 21.41
N VAL A 614 -24.49 -16.57 21.62
CA VAL A 614 -23.71 -16.60 22.87
C VAL A 614 -24.58 -16.24 24.11
N LYS A 615 -24.24 -16.82 25.24
CA LYS A 615 -24.98 -16.61 26.50
C LYS A 615 -24.04 -16.19 27.63
N GLU A 616 -24.55 -15.44 28.60
CA GLU A 616 -23.81 -15.15 29.80
C GLU A 616 -23.29 -16.42 30.48
N GLY A 617 -22.04 -16.42 30.90
CA GLY A 617 -21.39 -17.54 31.55
C GLY A 617 -20.77 -18.57 30.61
N ASP A 618 -20.89 -18.40 29.26
CA ASP A 618 -20.23 -19.29 28.31
C ASP A 618 -18.72 -19.15 28.40
N TYR A 619 -18.01 -20.26 28.37
CA TYR A 619 -16.59 -20.32 28.16
C TYR A 619 -16.28 -20.30 26.68
N ILE A 620 -15.16 -19.65 26.32
CA ILE A 620 -14.71 -19.47 24.95
C ILE A 620 -13.56 -20.43 24.69
N ILE A 621 -13.76 -21.36 23.77
CA ILE A 621 -12.82 -22.41 23.40
C ILE A 621 -12.34 -22.19 21.97
N MET A 622 -11.03 -22.17 21.81
CA MET A 622 -10.37 -22.11 20.51
C MET A 622 -9.75 -23.48 20.19
N THR A 623 -9.94 -24.01 18.97
CA THR A 623 -9.57 -25.39 18.60
C THR A 623 -8.29 -25.51 17.78
N LYS A 624 -7.69 -24.41 17.34
CA LYS A 624 -6.37 -24.37 16.68
C LYS A 624 -5.58 -23.18 17.22
N LYS A 625 -4.27 -23.26 17.08
CA LYS A 625 -3.34 -22.14 17.31
C LYS A 625 -3.52 -21.07 16.25
N ILE A 626 -3.18 -19.80 16.57
CA ILE A 626 -3.25 -18.67 15.64
C ILE A 626 -1.87 -18.14 15.24
N GLY A 627 -1.80 -17.32 14.18
CA GLY A 627 -0.57 -16.68 13.70
C GLY A 627 -0.18 -17.06 12.27
N THR A 628 -1.10 -17.64 11.49
CA THR A 628 -0.85 -18.03 10.10
C THR A 628 -0.48 -16.84 9.22
N GLY A 629 -1.13 -15.67 9.40
CA GLY A 629 -0.91 -14.49 8.59
C GLY A 629 0.52 -13.93 8.72
N VAL A 630 1.03 -13.81 9.95
CA VAL A 630 2.40 -13.32 10.20
C VAL A 630 3.45 -14.28 9.63
N ILE A 631 3.31 -15.59 9.86
CA ILE A 631 4.28 -16.60 9.39
C ILE A 631 4.30 -16.64 7.86
N MET A 632 3.13 -16.68 7.21
CA MET A 632 3.07 -16.79 5.75
C MET A 632 3.45 -15.47 5.05
N THR A 633 3.21 -14.33 5.68
CA THR A 633 3.75 -13.03 5.22
C THR A 633 5.28 -13.01 5.28
N SER A 634 5.85 -13.59 6.33
CA SER A 634 7.30 -13.72 6.48
C SER A 634 7.91 -14.65 5.44
N LEU A 635 7.21 -15.73 5.08
CA LEU A 635 7.61 -16.61 3.97
C LEU A 635 7.59 -15.88 2.63
N LYS A 636 6.52 -15.14 2.32
CA LYS A 636 6.41 -14.34 1.07
C LYS A 636 7.54 -13.32 0.95
N LYS A 637 7.99 -12.74 2.06
CA LYS A 637 9.07 -11.74 2.13
C LYS A 637 10.47 -12.35 2.30
N ASP A 638 10.62 -13.67 2.20
CA ASP A 638 11.88 -14.41 2.34
C ASP A 638 12.58 -14.23 3.71
N MET A 639 11.82 -13.84 4.76
CA MET A 639 12.32 -13.72 6.14
C MET A 639 12.40 -15.08 6.87
N VAL A 640 11.67 -16.06 6.38
CA VAL A 640 11.71 -17.48 6.80
C VAL A 640 11.69 -18.37 5.57
N ASN A 641 12.24 -19.59 5.70
CA ASN A 641 12.30 -20.55 4.61
C ASN A 641 11.15 -21.58 4.71
N LYS A 642 10.76 -22.15 3.56
CA LYS A 642 9.75 -23.24 3.50
C LYS A 642 10.06 -24.46 4.39
N ASN A 643 11.34 -24.65 4.74
CA ASN A 643 11.78 -25.75 5.61
C ASN A 643 11.80 -25.39 7.10
N ASP A 644 11.59 -24.15 7.46
CA ASP A 644 11.57 -23.71 8.86
C ASP A 644 10.40 -24.34 9.60
N GLN A 645 10.62 -24.69 10.85
CA GLN A 645 9.64 -25.39 11.69
C GLN A 645 8.33 -24.61 11.82
N CYS A 646 8.39 -23.28 12.00
CA CYS A 646 7.21 -22.44 12.12
C CYS A 646 6.35 -22.44 10.84
N VAL A 647 6.97 -22.55 9.65
CA VAL A 647 6.25 -22.61 8.37
C VAL A 647 5.55 -23.96 8.21
N LYS A 648 6.23 -25.07 8.57
CA LYS A 648 5.63 -26.41 8.55
C LYS A 648 4.43 -26.50 9.51
N GLU A 649 4.59 -26.00 10.73
CA GLU A 649 3.51 -25.99 11.72
C GLU A 649 2.33 -25.13 11.27
N ALA A 650 2.56 -24.00 10.61
CA ALA A 650 1.51 -23.18 10.04
C ALA A 650 0.75 -23.90 8.92
N ILE A 651 1.47 -24.55 8.00
CA ILE A 651 0.86 -25.32 6.90
C ILE A 651 0.06 -26.50 7.47
N ASP A 652 0.60 -27.25 8.43
CA ASP A 652 -0.10 -28.38 9.05
C ASP A 652 -1.36 -27.91 9.81
N THR A 653 -1.29 -26.78 10.51
CA THR A 653 -2.43 -26.18 11.18
C THR A 653 -3.53 -25.79 10.19
N MET A 654 -3.17 -25.18 9.06
CA MET A 654 -4.13 -24.79 8.02
C MET A 654 -4.76 -25.99 7.30
N LYS A 655 -4.00 -27.07 7.09
CA LYS A 655 -4.49 -28.31 6.47
C LYS A 655 -5.36 -29.16 7.40
N TYR A 656 -5.30 -28.93 8.69
CA TYR A 656 -6.06 -29.68 9.68
C TYR A 656 -7.55 -29.37 9.60
N LEU A 657 -8.40 -30.40 9.43
CA LEU A 657 -9.85 -30.25 9.31
C LEU A 657 -10.52 -29.95 10.66
N ASN A 658 -11.39 -28.94 10.69
CA ASN A 658 -12.28 -28.67 11.83
C ASN A 658 -13.32 -29.77 12.05
N LYS A 659 -13.43 -30.72 11.11
CA LYS A 659 -14.22 -31.95 11.18
C LYS A 659 -14.07 -32.69 12.52
N TYR A 660 -12.82 -32.87 12.98
CA TYR A 660 -12.56 -33.70 14.16
C TYR A 660 -13.15 -33.13 15.45
N HIS A 661 -13.17 -31.81 15.59
CA HIS A 661 -13.81 -31.15 16.73
C HIS A 661 -15.33 -31.11 16.57
N CYS A 662 -15.85 -30.87 15.38
CA CYS A 662 -17.26 -30.90 15.07
C CYS A 662 -17.84 -32.30 15.35
N GLU A 663 -17.25 -33.37 14.81
CA GLU A 663 -17.67 -34.76 15.05
C GLU A 663 -17.56 -35.14 16.53
N LEU A 664 -16.49 -34.73 17.22
CA LEU A 664 -16.34 -34.98 18.67
C LEU A 664 -17.51 -34.39 19.46
N VAL A 665 -17.91 -33.17 19.15
CA VAL A 665 -19.04 -32.49 19.82
C VAL A 665 -20.35 -33.19 19.52
N LEU A 666 -20.62 -33.51 18.23
CA LEU A 666 -21.86 -34.15 17.80
C LEU A 666 -22.01 -35.57 18.34
N ASP A 667 -20.94 -36.38 18.24
CA ASP A 667 -20.98 -37.80 18.67
C ASP A 667 -21.11 -37.96 20.18
N ASN A 668 -20.63 -36.99 20.95
CA ASN A 668 -20.71 -37.03 22.42
C ASN A 668 -21.84 -36.16 22.98
N HIS A 669 -22.73 -35.64 22.14
CA HIS A 669 -23.86 -34.80 22.55
C HIS A 669 -23.47 -33.65 23.47
N ILE A 670 -22.39 -32.91 23.12
CA ILE A 670 -21.97 -31.71 23.81
C ILE A 670 -22.83 -30.55 23.32
N ASN A 671 -23.43 -29.82 24.25
CA ASN A 671 -24.25 -28.66 23.91
C ASN A 671 -23.38 -27.43 23.63
N ILE A 672 -23.48 -26.88 22.42
CA ILE A 672 -22.84 -25.65 21.98
C ILE A 672 -23.87 -24.53 21.93
N ASP A 673 -23.59 -23.40 22.57
CA ASP A 673 -24.48 -22.24 22.54
C ASP A 673 -24.26 -21.39 21.28
N ALA A 674 -22.99 -21.22 20.86
CA ALA A 674 -22.61 -20.55 19.61
C ALA A 674 -21.30 -21.11 19.05
N CYS A 675 -21.07 -20.97 17.77
CA CYS A 675 -19.82 -21.37 17.10
C CYS A 675 -19.58 -20.50 15.87
N THR A 676 -18.31 -20.22 15.59
CA THR A 676 -17.80 -19.66 14.35
C THR A 676 -16.42 -20.24 14.08
N ASP A 677 -15.88 -20.09 12.88
CA ASP A 677 -14.48 -20.36 12.62
C ASP A 677 -13.66 -19.07 12.62
N ILE A 678 -12.35 -19.18 12.77
CA ILE A 678 -11.43 -18.01 12.82
C ILE A 678 -10.72 -17.91 11.48
N THR A 679 -11.12 -16.96 10.63
CA THR A 679 -10.54 -16.77 9.30
C THR A 679 -10.03 -15.33 9.09
N GLY A 680 -10.30 -14.70 7.97
CA GLY A 680 -9.68 -13.45 7.52
C GLY A 680 -9.86 -12.25 8.44
N PHE A 681 -10.91 -12.20 9.26
CA PHE A 681 -11.14 -11.09 10.20
C PHE A 681 -10.39 -11.26 11.53
N GLY A 682 -9.64 -12.37 11.69
CA GLY A 682 -8.86 -12.66 12.88
C GLY A 682 -9.73 -12.99 14.11
N LEU A 683 -9.08 -13.34 15.20
CA LEU A 683 -9.78 -13.75 16.41
C LEU A 683 -10.79 -12.68 16.92
N LEU A 684 -10.37 -11.42 17.01
CA LEU A 684 -11.20 -10.37 17.59
C LEU A 684 -12.32 -9.92 16.64
N GLY A 685 -12.09 -9.95 15.32
CA GLY A 685 -13.11 -9.66 14.33
C GLY A 685 -14.29 -10.63 14.43
N HIS A 686 -14.03 -11.94 14.33
CA HIS A 686 -15.06 -12.97 14.43
C HIS A 686 -15.72 -13.00 15.82
N LEU A 687 -14.96 -12.78 16.90
CA LEU A 687 -15.53 -12.65 18.24
C LEU A 687 -16.48 -11.44 18.34
N SER A 688 -16.16 -10.32 17.68
CA SER A 688 -17.05 -9.15 17.66
C SER A 688 -18.34 -9.41 16.91
N GLU A 689 -18.31 -10.27 15.89
CA GLU A 689 -19.50 -10.72 15.15
C GLU A 689 -20.39 -11.59 16.03
N CYS A 690 -19.82 -12.52 16.80
CA CYS A 690 -20.58 -13.34 17.76
C CYS A 690 -21.30 -12.50 18.83
N LEU A 691 -20.75 -11.36 19.18
CA LEU A 691 -21.32 -10.43 20.14
C LEU A 691 -22.21 -9.35 19.50
N SER A 692 -22.35 -9.36 18.18
CA SER A 692 -23.25 -8.48 17.46
C SER A 692 -24.70 -8.97 17.59
N GLY A 693 -25.65 -8.05 17.58
CA GLY A 693 -27.08 -8.39 17.64
C GLY A 693 -27.79 -7.87 18.88
N GLU A 694 -29.11 -7.76 18.77
CA GLU A 694 -29.93 -7.13 19.82
C GLU A 694 -29.89 -7.88 21.15
N ASN A 695 -29.86 -9.20 21.11
CA ASN A 695 -29.84 -10.07 22.28
C ASN A 695 -28.52 -10.02 23.07
N ASN A 696 -27.42 -9.61 22.40
CA ASN A 696 -26.08 -9.63 22.97
C ASN A 696 -25.59 -8.24 23.43
N LYS A 697 -26.40 -7.19 23.30
CA LYS A 697 -26.01 -5.80 23.66
C LYS A 697 -25.46 -5.63 25.08
N ASN A 698 -25.90 -6.44 26.01
CA ASN A 698 -25.45 -6.39 27.41
C ASN A 698 -24.34 -7.39 27.74
N LEU A 699 -23.84 -8.13 26.76
CA LEU A 699 -22.76 -9.11 26.90
C LEU A 699 -21.42 -8.56 26.40
N PHE A 700 -20.34 -9.08 26.99
CA PHE A 700 -18.98 -8.87 26.48
C PHE A 700 -18.15 -10.13 26.71
N ALA A 701 -17.13 -10.32 25.86
CA ALA A 701 -16.15 -11.38 26.03
C ALA A 701 -14.94 -10.85 26.81
N GLN A 702 -14.57 -11.54 27.89
CA GLN A 702 -13.30 -11.32 28.57
C GLN A 702 -12.31 -12.39 28.11
N ILE A 703 -11.24 -11.98 27.43
CA ILE A 703 -10.20 -12.82 26.89
C ILE A 703 -8.92 -12.67 27.71
N ASN A 704 -8.30 -13.75 28.07
CA ASN A 704 -6.97 -13.76 28.68
C ASN A 704 -5.90 -13.95 27.59
N TYR A 705 -5.10 -12.91 27.34
CA TYR A 705 -4.04 -12.92 26.33
C TYR A 705 -3.04 -14.07 26.54
N ASP A 706 -2.68 -14.36 27.78
CA ASP A 706 -1.69 -15.38 28.11
C ASP A 706 -2.20 -16.82 27.86
N LYS A 707 -3.50 -17.01 27.66
CA LYS A 707 -4.11 -18.28 27.27
C LYS A 707 -4.25 -18.46 25.76
N ILE A 708 -3.99 -17.42 24.98
CA ILE A 708 -3.97 -17.52 23.52
C ILE A 708 -2.69 -18.24 23.09
N VAL A 709 -2.85 -19.32 22.35
CA VAL A 709 -1.71 -20.13 21.90
C VAL A 709 -1.38 -19.80 20.44
N PHE A 710 -0.16 -19.36 20.23
CA PHE A 710 0.37 -19.09 18.89
C PHE A 710 1.06 -20.33 18.31
N ILE A 711 1.11 -20.42 16.96
CA ILE A 711 1.70 -21.53 16.22
C ILE A 711 3.17 -21.74 16.61
N SER A 712 3.92 -20.66 16.79
CA SER A 712 5.35 -20.70 17.12
C SER A 712 5.74 -19.53 18.01
N GLU A 713 6.71 -19.74 18.92
CA GLU A 713 7.33 -18.66 19.71
C GLU A 713 7.97 -17.56 18.83
N LYS A 714 8.46 -17.95 17.64
CA LYS A 714 9.09 -17.03 16.68
C LYS A 714 8.15 -15.92 16.16
N ILE A 715 6.84 -16.08 16.32
CA ILE A 715 5.85 -15.15 15.78
C ILE A 715 5.98 -13.75 16.38
N LYS A 716 6.37 -13.64 17.65
CA LYS A 716 6.56 -12.35 18.34
C LYS A 716 7.74 -11.57 17.71
N GLU A 717 8.86 -12.28 17.50
CA GLU A 717 10.04 -11.71 16.84
C GLU A 717 9.71 -11.25 15.40
N LEU A 718 8.99 -12.07 14.64
CA LEU A 718 8.58 -11.73 13.27
C LEU A 718 7.64 -10.50 13.24
N ALA A 719 6.73 -10.38 14.20
CA ALA A 719 5.86 -9.22 14.32
C ALA A 719 6.65 -7.94 14.68
N GLU A 720 7.67 -8.05 15.55
CA GLU A 720 8.58 -6.94 15.89
C GLU A 720 9.40 -6.48 14.68
N MET A 721 9.76 -7.40 13.78
CA MET A 721 10.39 -7.09 12.49
C MET A 721 9.43 -6.49 11.45
N GLY A 722 8.17 -6.23 11.82
CA GLY A 722 7.17 -5.64 10.93
C GLY A 722 6.55 -6.62 9.92
N MET A 723 6.59 -7.92 10.20
CA MET A 723 6.06 -8.97 9.33
C MET A 723 4.54 -9.19 9.49
N SER A 724 3.80 -8.25 10.05
CA SER A 724 2.33 -8.32 10.09
C SER A 724 1.74 -8.07 8.70
N PRO A 725 0.76 -8.88 8.25
CA PRO A 725 0.03 -8.63 7.01
C PRO A 725 -0.81 -7.36 7.10
N GLY A 726 -1.12 -6.72 5.96
CA GLY A 726 -1.98 -5.55 5.90
C GLY A 726 -3.37 -5.79 6.52
N GLY A 727 -3.91 -7.00 6.36
CA GLY A 727 -5.17 -7.43 6.97
C GLY A 727 -5.21 -7.30 8.50
N ALA A 728 -4.09 -7.48 9.21
CA ALA A 728 -4.05 -7.33 10.66
C ALA A 728 -4.36 -5.88 11.11
N LYS A 729 -3.87 -4.89 10.37
CA LYS A 729 -4.16 -3.46 10.62
C LYS A 729 -5.61 -3.12 10.29
N SER A 730 -6.15 -3.66 9.20
CA SER A 730 -7.56 -3.49 8.83
C SER A 730 -8.49 -4.11 9.86
N ASN A 731 -8.16 -5.30 10.36
CA ASN A 731 -8.91 -5.97 11.42
C ASN A 731 -8.86 -5.18 12.73
N MET A 732 -7.69 -4.65 13.10
CA MET A 732 -7.54 -3.80 14.29
C MET A 732 -8.37 -2.51 14.17
N ALA A 733 -8.43 -1.89 12.98
CA ALA A 733 -9.27 -0.73 12.73
C ALA A 733 -10.78 -1.08 12.74
N TYR A 734 -11.17 -2.27 12.29
CA TYR A 734 -12.56 -2.75 12.34
C TYR A 734 -13.09 -2.93 13.77
N VAL A 735 -12.24 -3.39 14.69
CA VAL A 735 -12.60 -3.59 16.10
C VAL A 735 -12.31 -2.37 16.96
N ASP A 736 -11.87 -1.26 16.39
CA ASP A 736 -11.63 -0.01 17.13
C ASP A 736 -12.91 0.48 17.82
N GLY A 737 -12.79 0.88 19.09
CA GLY A 737 -13.92 1.26 19.93
C GLY A 737 -14.83 0.09 20.39
N LYS A 738 -14.55 -1.16 19.95
CA LYS A 738 -15.23 -2.38 20.40
C LYS A 738 -14.41 -3.16 21.43
N VAL A 739 -13.08 -2.98 21.43
CA VAL A 739 -12.12 -3.74 22.24
C VAL A 739 -11.45 -2.83 23.27
N ILE A 740 -11.46 -3.27 24.52
CA ILE A 740 -10.66 -2.69 25.61
C ILE A 740 -9.41 -3.55 25.75
N TYR A 741 -8.26 -3.05 25.28
CA TYR A 741 -6.97 -3.73 25.44
C TYR A 741 -6.38 -3.47 26.83
N ASP A 742 -5.72 -4.48 27.40
CA ASP A 742 -4.92 -4.29 28.61
C ASP A 742 -3.82 -3.25 28.37
N LYS A 743 -3.59 -2.38 29.35
CA LYS A 743 -2.59 -1.29 29.26
C LYS A 743 -1.13 -1.77 29.12
N ASN A 744 -0.86 -3.03 29.48
CA ASN A 744 0.46 -3.64 29.39
C ASN A 744 0.71 -4.33 28.02
N MET A 745 -0.26 -4.28 27.11
CA MET A 745 -0.08 -4.85 25.76
C MET A 745 0.66 -3.88 24.86
N SER A 746 1.69 -4.38 24.20
CA SER A 746 2.36 -3.69 23.12
C SER A 746 1.51 -3.63 21.84
N ASP A 747 1.82 -2.71 20.93
CA ASP A 747 1.10 -2.61 19.65
C ASP A 747 1.32 -3.85 18.78
N ASN A 748 2.47 -4.50 18.87
CA ASN A 748 2.71 -5.77 18.18
C ASN A 748 1.83 -6.91 18.73
N GLU A 749 1.61 -6.99 20.03
CA GLU A 749 0.70 -7.97 20.63
C GLU A 749 -0.75 -7.72 20.21
N LYS A 750 -1.17 -6.45 20.11
CA LYS A 750 -2.50 -6.10 19.58
C LYS A 750 -2.63 -6.51 18.11
N LEU A 751 -1.59 -6.32 17.28
CA LEU A 751 -1.58 -6.78 15.90
C LEU A 751 -1.64 -8.30 15.80
N LEU A 752 -0.93 -9.05 16.65
CA LEU A 752 -0.91 -10.51 16.64
C LEU A 752 -2.28 -11.15 16.89
N ILE A 753 -3.09 -10.61 17.80
CA ILE A 753 -4.44 -11.13 18.06
C ILE A 753 -5.49 -10.67 17.04
N ASN A 754 -5.13 -9.71 16.17
CA ASN A 754 -5.90 -9.29 15.01
C ASN A 754 -5.36 -9.88 13.69
N ASP A 755 -4.36 -10.79 13.77
CA ASP A 755 -3.77 -11.44 12.61
C ASP A 755 -4.83 -12.23 11.82
N PRO A 756 -5.02 -11.97 10.50
CA PRO A 756 -5.93 -12.76 9.69
C PRO A 756 -5.46 -14.21 9.63
N GLN A 757 -6.39 -15.15 9.85
CA GLN A 757 -6.10 -16.57 9.78
C GLN A 757 -6.62 -17.14 8.45
N THR A 758 -5.92 -18.13 7.92
CA THR A 758 -6.40 -18.96 6.82
C THR A 758 -6.63 -20.36 7.37
N SER A 759 -7.83 -20.90 7.19
CA SER A 759 -8.25 -22.19 7.71
C SER A 759 -7.95 -22.36 9.21
N GLY A 760 -8.35 -21.36 9.99
CA GLY A 760 -8.16 -21.36 11.44
C GLY A 760 -9.08 -22.35 12.16
N GLY A 761 -9.05 -22.32 13.49
CA GLY A 761 -9.85 -23.20 14.34
C GLY A 761 -11.29 -22.73 14.53
N LEU A 762 -12.11 -23.58 15.11
CA LEU A 762 -13.44 -23.19 15.60
C LEU A 762 -13.28 -22.38 16.89
N LEU A 763 -14.14 -21.39 17.03
CA LEU A 763 -14.36 -20.62 18.25
C LEU A 763 -15.72 -21.04 18.78
N MET A 764 -15.73 -21.82 19.87
CA MET A 764 -16.93 -22.44 20.41
C MET A 764 -17.31 -21.84 21.77
N PHE A 765 -18.60 -21.66 22.00
CA PHE A 765 -19.16 -21.07 23.22
C PHE A 765 -20.05 -22.09 23.91
N MET A 766 -19.78 -22.38 25.20
CA MET A 766 -20.48 -23.40 25.93
C MET A 766 -20.41 -23.21 27.46
N LYS A 767 -21.32 -23.84 28.18
CA LYS A 767 -21.32 -23.81 29.63
C LYS A 767 -20.18 -24.63 30.24
N GLU A 768 -19.84 -24.39 31.49
CA GLU A 768 -18.67 -24.96 32.17
C GLU A 768 -18.67 -26.49 32.16
N GLU A 769 -19.83 -27.11 32.37
CA GLU A 769 -19.96 -28.57 32.38
C GLU A 769 -19.60 -29.17 30.99
N GLU A 770 -20.14 -28.58 29.92
CA GLU A 770 -19.86 -29.01 28.54
C GLU A 770 -18.40 -28.77 28.15
N LYS A 771 -17.84 -27.61 28.55
CA LYS A 771 -16.42 -27.29 28.38
C LYS A 771 -15.53 -28.35 29.05
N ASN A 772 -15.79 -28.71 30.28
CA ASN A 772 -15.01 -29.71 31.01
C ASN A 772 -15.07 -31.09 30.31
N LYS A 773 -16.24 -31.45 29.80
CA LYS A 773 -16.45 -32.67 29.02
C LYS A 773 -15.64 -32.64 27.71
N MET A 774 -15.71 -31.51 26.98
CA MET A 774 -14.97 -31.32 25.72
C MET A 774 -13.46 -31.38 25.95
N VAL A 775 -12.92 -30.65 26.93
CA VAL A 775 -11.48 -30.64 27.25
C VAL A 775 -10.98 -32.05 27.58
N LYS A 776 -11.70 -32.82 28.36
CA LYS A 776 -11.36 -34.19 28.67
C LYS A 776 -11.28 -35.07 27.41
N LEU A 777 -12.29 -34.99 26.56
CA LEU A 777 -12.36 -35.77 25.33
C LEU A 777 -11.27 -35.37 24.32
N CYS A 778 -10.98 -34.07 24.23
CA CYS A 778 -9.87 -33.57 23.41
C CYS A 778 -8.52 -34.11 23.88
N LEU A 779 -8.28 -34.13 25.20
CA LEU A 779 -7.06 -34.74 25.78
C LEU A 779 -6.95 -36.21 25.46
N GLU A 780 -8.01 -36.98 25.58
CA GLU A 780 -8.04 -38.41 25.26
C GLU A 780 -7.75 -38.68 23.77
N LYS A 781 -8.24 -37.83 22.89
CA LYS A 781 -8.08 -37.93 21.43
C LYS A 781 -6.85 -37.17 20.91
N LYS A 782 -6.08 -36.48 21.74
CA LYS A 782 -4.91 -35.66 21.40
C LYS A 782 -5.29 -34.52 20.42
N LEU A 783 -6.42 -33.89 20.66
CA LEU A 783 -6.90 -32.74 19.91
C LEU A 783 -6.57 -31.44 20.66
N ASP A 784 -6.22 -30.39 19.93
CA ASP A 784 -5.99 -29.05 20.50
C ASP A 784 -7.31 -28.47 21.05
N CYS A 785 -7.28 -27.90 22.26
CA CYS A 785 -8.45 -27.30 22.88
C CYS A 785 -7.98 -26.25 23.89
N PHE A 786 -8.21 -24.98 23.60
CA PHE A 786 -7.69 -23.85 24.39
C PHE A 786 -8.83 -23.03 24.95
N GLU A 787 -8.99 -23.00 26.29
CA GLU A 787 -9.90 -22.10 26.99
C GLU A 787 -9.26 -20.71 27.04
N ILE A 788 -9.77 -19.75 26.24
CA ILE A 788 -9.17 -18.42 26.11
C ILE A 788 -9.93 -17.33 26.86
N GLY A 789 -11.17 -17.57 27.28
CA GLY A 789 -11.98 -16.54 27.92
C GLY A 789 -13.38 -16.97 28.31
N LYS A 790 -14.22 -15.99 28.67
CA LYS A 790 -15.59 -16.19 29.13
C LYS A 790 -16.49 -15.03 28.68
N ILE A 791 -17.78 -15.31 28.47
CA ILE A 791 -18.82 -14.31 28.22
C ILE A 791 -19.42 -13.83 29.56
N LEU A 792 -19.42 -12.52 29.71
CA LEU A 792 -19.89 -11.85 30.94
C LEU A 792 -20.91 -10.76 30.61
N THR A 793 -21.67 -10.33 31.60
CA THR A 793 -22.57 -9.17 31.52
C THR A 793 -21.78 -7.86 31.68
N LYS A 794 -22.05 -6.85 30.82
CA LYS A 794 -21.44 -5.53 30.92
C LYS A 794 -21.70 -4.87 32.27
N ASN A 795 -20.70 -4.16 32.75
CA ASN A 795 -20.81 -3.32 33.93
C ASN A 795 -20.93 -1.82 33.54
N ASP A 796 -21.25 -0.96 34.48
CA ASP A 796 -21.47 0.48 34.29
C ASP A 796 -20.25 1.26 33.75
N LYS A 797 -19.06 0.62 33.68
CA LYS A 797 -17.81 1.24 33.16
C LYS A 797 -17.61 1.00 31.68
N MET A 798 -18.36 0.10 31.05
CA MET A 798 -18.27 -0.21 29.63
C MET A 798 -19.30 0.62 28.85
N ASN A 799 -18.85 1.21 27.73
CA ASN A 799 -19.79 1.91 26.86
C ASN A 799 -20.61 0.91 26.01
N SER A 800 -21.63 1.40 25.32
CA SER A 800 -22.54 0.54 24.55
C SER A 800 -21.87 -0.20 23.38
N LYS A 801 -20.76 0.35 22.84
CA LYS A 801 -20.03 -0.22 21.69
C LYS A 801 -19.00 -1.26 22.12
N GLU A 802 -18.42 -1.15 23.31
CA GLU A 802 -17.41 -2.07 23.82
C GLU A 802 -18.02 -3.45 24.08
N CYS A 803 -17.48 -4.47 23.44
CA CYS A 803 -17.97 -5.84 23.56
C CYS A 803 -16.86 -6.87 23.84
N ILE A 804 -15.59 -6.48 23.83
CA ILE A 804 -14.45 -7.37 24.13
C ILE A 804 -13.51 -6.66 25.11
N GLN A 805 -13.04 -7.39 26.11
CA GLN A 805 -12.00 -6.95 27.04
C GLN A 805 -10.85 -7.95 27.02
N ILE A 806 -9.66 -7.48 26.74
CA ILE A 806 -8.44 -8.29 26.81
C ILE A 806 -7.76 -8.01 28.15
N ILE A 807 -7.44 -9.07 28.92
CA ILE A 807 -6.64 -9.01 30.14
C ILE A 807 -5.32 -9.73 29.91
N LYS A 808 -4.23 -9.18 30.46
CA LYS A 808 -2.89 -9.75 30.43
C LYS A 808 -2.33 -9.77 31.84
N ASN A 809 -1.90 -10.96 32.34
CA ASN A 809 -1.38 -11.14 33.69
C ASN A 809 0.09 -10.74 33.83
#